data_57f9c2b4a4c8ff70872163f4b9f35966
#
_entry.id   57f9c2b4a4c8ff70872163f4b9f35966
#
_cell.length_a   1.000
_cell.length_b   1.000
_cell.length_c   1.000
_cell.angle_alpha   90.00
_cell.angle_beta   90.00
_cell.angle_gamma   90.00
#
_symmetry.space_group_name_H-M   'P 1'
#
loop_
_entity.id
_entity.type
_entity.pdbx_description
1 polymer ?
#
loop_
_entity_poly.entity_id
_entity_poly.type
_entity_poly.pdbx_seq_one_letter_code
_entity_poly.pdbx_strand_id
1 'polypeptide(L)'
;MNRSIRKVAVLGSGIMGSRIACHFANIGVEVLLLDIVPRELNDAEKAKGITAEHPAFRNRIVNDSLQQTIKASPAPLYSPGFASRIKTGNFDDNLADIKAYDWVMEVVVERLDIKKSLFEKVDALRKPGTLITSNTSGIPIHLMAEGRSDDFRKHFCGTHFFNPPRYLRLLEIIPTPETDQSIVDFLMHYGDLFLGKTTVLSKDTPGFIANRLGIYALIQTIRVAAEMGLSVDEVDKLTGPVAGRPKSGTYRLSDVVGLDTTVHVANNLYSSGEGKDESRDAFVVPEIMQKLYDNKWLGDKSGQGFYKKVKDEAGKSVILALDFSTLEYKPSGKVKFETLEGTKAISDVSKRFAVLVAGRDRAGEFYRKTFADIFKYASLRIPEISDEIFRIDQAISAGFGWQYGLFETWDAIGVKNMLSIMESLDLKPAAWVYEMLAAGNESFYKVENGKRSYYDIASKTYKKIPGQESFILLSNLSDNIVWKNAGANLYDIGDGILNLEFKSKMNTMGSEVIEGINKGISLAEKDFRGLVIGNESSEAFSAGANLAMLFMFAIEQEFDEINMVIAQFQQTMMRARYSSIPVVTAPHTLALGGGCELNLHADKVVAHAETYMGLVEFGVGIIPAGGGTKEMALRCSDMYHAGDTELNILQTAFMNIAQAKVSTSAQELREMNYLQDKDQIVLNRSRLIVEAKQAAIELADNGYTQPKQRNDIKVQGKTGIALFMAGIAQMRLANYISDHDAKIANKLAYVINGGDLSYAQNVTEQYLLDLEREAFLSLCGEKKTLERMQGLLNGGKPPRN
;
A
#
# COMPACT_ATOMS: atom_id res chain seq x y z
N MET A 1 20.19 -1.99 -20.71
CA MET A 1 18.92 -1.91 -21.52
C MET A 1 18.73 -0.52 -22.04
N ASN A 2 18.65 -0.34 -23.38
CA ASN A 2 18.64 1.02 -23.99
C ASN A 2 17.21 1.50 -24.38
N ARG A 3 16.16 1.04 -23.70
CA ARG A 3 14.78 1.46 -23.97
C ARG A 3 14.32 2.46 -22.90
N SER A 4 13.81 3.61 -23.33
CA SER A 4 13.20 4.63 -22.46
C SER A 4 11.72 4.76 -22.82
N ILE A 5 10.86 4.76 -21.84
CA ILE A 5 9.41 4.97 -22.00
C ILE A 5 9.08 6.38 -21.51
N ARG A 6 8.67 7.24 -22.44
CA ARG A 6 8.22 8.61 -22.17
C ARG A 6 6.75 8.79 -22.49
N LYS A 7 6.24 7.99 -23.42
CA LYS A 7 4.88 8.09 -23.93
C LYS A 7 4.21 6.71 -24.03
N VAL A 8 3.04 6.57 -23.45
CA VAL A 8 2.26 5.33 -23.46
C VAL A 8 0.88 5.60 -24.03
N ALA A 9 0.45 4.78 -25.00
CA ALA A 9 -0.93 4.77 -25.51
C ALA A 9 -1.69 3.63 -24.83
N VAL A 10 -2.79 3.94 -24.14
CA VAL A 10 -3.71 2.98 -23.53
C VAL A 10 -4.98 2.91 -24.37
N LEU A 11 -5.26 1.73 -24.90
CA LEU A 11 -6.37 1.46 -25.79
C LEU A 11 -7.52 0.79 -25.03
N GLY A 12 -8.57 1.55 -24.75
CA GLY A 12 -9.70 1.19 -23.89
C GLY A 12 -9.67 1.98 -22.59
N SER A 13 -10.76 2.72 -22.29
CA SER A 13 -10.88 3.58 -21.12
C SER A 13 -11.78 3.00 -20.01
N GLY A 14 -12.04 1.71 -20.04
CA GLY A 14 -12.75 1.03 -18.98
C GLY A 14 -12.05 1.17 -17.62
N ILE A 15 -12.60 0.51 -16.58
CA ILE A 15 -12.08 0.62 -15.20
C ILE A 15 -10.55 0.41 -15.13
N MET A 16 -10.02 -0.60 -15.81
CA MET A 16 -8.59 -0.88 -15.81
C MET A 16 -7.82 0.14 -16.66
N GLY A 17 -8.25 0.44 -17.88
CA GLY A 17 -7.51 1.33 -18.78
C GLY A 17 -7.34 2.74 -18.22
N SER A 18 -8.40 3.35 -17.69
CA SER A 18 -8.32 4.67 -17.06
C SER A 18 -7.41 4.67 -15.81
N ARG A 19 -7.44 3.61 -15.00
CA ARG A 19 -6.59 3.48 -13.80
C ARG A 19 -5.12 3.21 -14.15
N ILE A 20 -4.85 2.43 -15.20
CA ILE A 20 -3.50 2.22 -15.73
C ILE A 20 -2.96 3.53 -16.30
N ALA A 21 -3.78 4.29 -17.05
CA ALA A 21 -3.41 5.62 -17.54
C ALA A 21 -3.01 6.56 -16.38
N CYS A 22 -3.80 6.58 -15.30
CA CYS A 22 -3.44 7.32 -14.08
C CYS A 22 -2.13 6.84 -13.47
N HIS A 23 -1.87 5.52 -13.46
CA HIS A 23 -0.65 4.96 -12.89
C HIS A 23 0.61 5.37 -13.68
N PHE A 24 0.55 5.38 -15.02
CA PHE A 24 1.63 5.93 -15.85
C PHE A 24 1.79 7.45 -15.66
N ALA A 25 0.69 8.19 -15.54
CA ALA A 25 0.74 9.63 -15.26
C ALA A 25 1.42 9.93 -13.91
N ASN A 26 1.24 9.06 -12.89
CA ASN A 26 1.89 9.19 -11.59
C ASN A 26 3.41 9.17 -11.67
N ILE A 27 3.98 8.44 -12.61
CA ILE A 27 5.44 8.30 -12.79
C ILE A 27 6.02 9.27 -13.84
N GLY A 28 5.25 10.27 -14.28
CA GLY A 28 5.74 11.30 -15.17
C GLY A 28 5.63 10.99 -16.67
N VAL A 29 4.98 9.88 -17.04
CA VAL A 29 4.79 9.47 -18.44
C VAL A 29 3.62 10.23 -19.07
N GLU A 30 3.78 10.70 -20.31
CA GLU A 30 2.69 11.24 -21.12
C GLU A 30 1.81 10.10 -21.64
N VAL A 31 0.50 10.17 -21.41
CA VAL A 31 -0.45 9.11 -21.74
C VAL A 31 -1.45 9.58 -22.79
N LEU A 32 -1.69 8.76 -23.81
CA LEU A 32 -2.83 8.86 -24.72
C LEU A 32 -3.83 7.77 -24.35
N LEU A 33 -5.00 8.17 -23.89
CA LEU A 33 -6.08 7.26 -23.55
C LEU A 33 -7.15 7.31 -24.64
N LEU A 34 -7.38 6.19 -25.32
CA LEU A 34 -8.34 6.08 -26.43
C LEU A 34 -9.49 5.13 -26.12
N ASP A 35 -10.67 5.44 -26.65
CA ASP A 35 -11.83 4.54 -26.65
C ASP A 35 -12.64 4.67 -27.93
N ILE A 36 -13.72 3.91 -28.03
CA ILE A 36 -14.67 3.99 -29.16
C ILE A 36 -15.44 5.30 -29.12
N VAL A 37 -15.87 5.76 -30.31
CA VAL A 37 -16.86 6.84 -30.43
C VAL A 37 -18.21 6.32 -29.93
N PRO A 38 -19.01 7.11 -29.18
CA PRO A 38 -20.37 6.74 -28.82
C PRO A 38 -21.23 6.50 -30.03
N ARG A 39 -22.21 5.58 -29.96
CA ARG A 39 -23.11 5.29 -31.07
C ARG A 39 -24.14 6.38 -31.27
N GLU A 40 -24.65 6.98 -30.21
CA GLU A 40 -25.75 7.94 -30.22
C GLU A 40 -25.53 9.10 -29.24
N LEU A 41 -26.08 10.27 -29.62
CA LEU A 41 -26.15 11.45 -28.74
C LEU A 41 -27.13 11.18 -27.59
N ASN A 42 -26.73 11.52 -26.38
CA ASN A 42 -27.64 11.51 -25.23
C ASN A 42 -28.54 12.76 -25.21
N ASP A 43 -29.56 12.77 -24.35
CA ASP A 43 -30.54 13.85 -24.30
C ASP A 43 -29.93 15.21 -23.90
N ALA A 44 -28.93 15.21 -23.03
CA ALA A 44 -28.24 16.43 -22.64
C ALA A 44 -27.40 17.03 -23.78
N GLU A 45 -26.82 16.21 -24.64
CA GLU A 45 -26.09 16.64 -25.85
C GLU A 45 -27.04 17.19 -26.90
N LYS A 46 -28.14 16.49 -27.14
CA LYS A 46 -29.20 16.97 -28.04
C LYS A 46 -29.76 18.31 -27.62
N ALA A 47 -30.04 18.48 -26.32
CA ALA A 47 -30.54 19.74 -25.77
C ALA A 47 -29.54 20.93 -25.88
N LYS A 48 -28.23 20.63 -25.93
CA LYS A 48 -27.16 21.61 -26.14
C LYS A 48 -26.81 21.84 -27.60
N GLY A 49 -27.49 21.18 -28.55
CA GLY A 49 -27.22 21.28 -29.98
C GLY A 49 -25.86 20.67 -30.40
N ILE A 50 -25.34 19.73 -29.63
CA ILE A 50 -24.09 19.02 -29.96
C ILE A 50 -24.40 18.07 -31.15
N THR A 51 -23.48 18.04 -32.13
CA THR A 51 -23.59 17.15 -33.30
C THR A 51 -22.70 15.94 -33.13
N ALA A 52 -22.90 14.91 -33.98
CA ALA A 52 -22.09 13.71 -33.99
C ALA A 52 -20.60 13.94 -34.35
N GLU A 53 -20.30 15.06 -34.98
CA GLU A 53 -18.92 15.47 -35.33
C GLU A 53 -18.22 16.26 -34.22
N HIS A 54 -18.99 16.67 -33.23
CA HIS A 54 -18.41 17.53 -32.16
C HIS A 54 -17.47 16.70 -31.26
N PRO A 55 -16.25 17.21 -30.97
CA PRO A 55 -15.27 16.50 -30.13
C PRO A 55 -15.80 16.06 -28.76
N ALA A 56 -16.68 16.86 -28.14
CA ALA A 56 -17.29 16.52 -26.86
C ALA A 56 -18.15 15.23 -26.95
N PHE A 57 -18.88 15.01 -28.06
CA PHE A 57 -19.58 13.76 -28.27
C PHE A 57 -18.60 12.63 -28.61
N ARG A 58 -17.72 12.82 -29.59
CA ARG A 58 -16.82 11.77 -30.08
C ARG A 58 -15.92 11.21 -29.00
N ASN A 59 -15.53 12.03 -28.02
CA ASN A 59 -14.67 11.65 -26.90
C ASN A 59 -15.43 11.47 -25.57
N ARG A 60 -16.77 11.43 -25.58
CA ARG A 60 -17.57 11.34 -24.35
C ARG A 60 -17.19 10.13 -23.50
N ILE A 61 -17.11 8.93 -24.09
CA ILE A 61 -16.84 7.69 -23.36
C ILE A 61 -15.51 7.79 -22.60
N VAL A 62 -14.45 8.17 -23.30
CA VAL A 62 -13.12 8.27 -22.69
C VAL A 62 -13.06 9.38 -21.63
N ASN A 63 -13.70 10.52 -21.87
CA ASN A 63 -13.71 11.64 -20.93
C ASN A 63 -14.50 11.32 -19.67
N ASP A 64 -15.69 10.73 -19.79
CA ASP A 64 -16.52 10.34 -18.65
C ASP A 64 -15.84 9.27 -17.81
N SER A 65 -15.24 8.25 -18.44
CA SER A 65 -14.49 7.20 -17.77
C SER A 65 -13.30 7.76 -17.00
N LEU A 66 -12.51 8.64 -17.61
CA LEU A 66 -11.36 9.26 -16.93
C LEU A 66 -11.82 10.15 -15.77
N GLN A 67 -12.87 10.96 -15.96
CA GLN A 67 -13.39 11.84 -14.88
C GLN A 67 -13.96 11.03 -13.71
N GLN A 68 -14.66 9.94 -13.95
CA GLN A 68 -15.13 9.03 -12.90
C GLN A 68 -13.95 8.40 -12.17
N THR A 69 -12.92 7.98 -12.91
CA THR A 69 -11.72 7.37 -12.33
C THR A 69 -10.95 8.35 -11.43
N ILE A 70 -10.72 9.58 -11.87
CA ILE A 70 -10.01 10.61 -11.09
C ILE A 70 -10.73 10.90 -9.77
N LYS A 71 -12.07 10.85 -9.77
CA LYS A 71 -12.91 11.10 -8.57
C LYS A 71 -13.09 9.86 -7.69
N ALA A 72 -12.61 8.70 -8.11
CA ALA A 72 -12.80 7.46 -7.38
C ALA A 72 -12.06 7.44 -6.04
N SER A 73 -12.60 6.69 -5.09
CA SER A 73 -11.94 6.35 -3.85
C SER A 73 -11.69 4.83 -3.82
N PRO A 74 -10.46 4.41 -3.56
CA PRO A 74 -9.27 5.21 -3.29
C PRO A 74 -8.74 5.94 -4.54
N ALA A 75 -8.05 7.07 -4.32
CA ALA A 75 -7.59 7.95 -5.40
C ALA A 75 -6.58 7.25 -6.35
N PRO A 76 -6.75 7.30 -7.68
CA PRO A 76 -5.83 6.67 -8.62
C PRO A 76 -4.55 7.49 -8.86
N LEU A 77 -4.59 8.81 -8.65
CA LEU A 77 -3.45 9.72 -8.85
C LEU A 77 -2.76 10.03 -7.50
N TYR A 78 -1.43 10.20 -7.54
CA TYR A 78 -0.65 10.68 -6.39
C TYR A 78 -0.88 12.17 -6.11
N SER A 79 -1.15 12.94 -7.16
CA SER A 79 -1.57 14.34 -7.12
C SER A 79 -2.63 14.59 -8.20
N PRO A 80 -3.71 15.34 -7.92
CA PRO A 80 -4.73 15.66 -8.93
C PRO A 80 -4.15 16.37 -10.17
N GLY A 81 -3.10 17.16 -10.01
CA GLY A 81 -2.42 17.86 -11.10
C GLY A 81 -1.81 16.94 -12.15
N PHE A 82 -1.53 15.68 -11.81
CA PHE A 82 -0.97 14.70 -12.76
C PHE A 82 -1.97 14.27 -13.83
N ALA A 83 -3.26 14.56 -13.67
CA ALA A 83 -4.26 14.33 -14.71
C ALA A 83 -3.94 15.05 -16.03
N SER A 84 -3.21 16.18 -15.97
CA SER A 84 -2.79 16.94 -17.16
C SER A 84 -1.85 16.19 -18.09
N ARG A 85 -1.23 15.09 -17.62
CA ARG A 85 -0.37 14.21 -18.43
C ARG A 85 -1.16 13.22 -19.29
N ILE A 86 -2.49 13.15 -19.10
CA ILE A 86 -3.36 12.21 -19.82
C ILE A 86 -4.13 12.99 -20.89
N LYS A 87 -3.85 12.69 -22.16
CA LYS A 87 -4.62 13.14 -23.31
C LYS A 87 -5.67 12.11 -23.65
N THR A 88 -6.89 12.55 -23.95
CA THR A 88 -8.00 11.68 -24.35
C THR A 88 -8.28 11.80 -25.84
N GLY A 89 -8.77 10.74 -26.45
CA GLY A 89 -9.16 10.70 -27.84
C GLY A 89 -10.00 9.46 -28.15
N ASN A 90 -10.24 9.20 -29.42
CA ASN A 90 -10.98 8.03 -29.85
C ASN A 90 -10.27 7.25 -30.96
N PHE A 91 -10.69 5.99 -31.19
CA PHE A 91 -10.04 5.11 -32.16
C PHE A 91 -10.18 5.60 -33.61
N ASP A 92 -11.27 6.32 -33.96
CA ASP A 92 -11.49 6.77 -35.31
C ASP A 92 -10.61 7.96 -35.69
N ASP A 93 -10.45 8.91 -34.79
CA ASP A 93 -9.71 10.15 -35.04
C ASP A 93 -8.24 10.07 -34.66
N ASN A 94 -7.88 9.30 -33.58
CA ASN A 94 -6.60 9.41 -32.91
C ASN A 94 -5.78 8.10 -32.90
N LEU A 95 -6.26 6.99 -33.42
CA LEU A 95 -5.50 5.74 -33.40
C LEU A 95 -4.16 5.88 -34.14
N ALA A 96 -4.10 6.69 -35.21
CA ALA A 96 -2.85 6.92 -35.94
C ALA A 96 -1.76 7.64 -35.12
N ASP A 97 -2.14 8.30 -34.03
CA ASP A 97 -1.19 9.02 -33.15
C ASP A 97 -0.27 8.06 -32.41
N ILE A 98 -0.64 6.76 -32.28
CA ILE A 98 0.17 5.73 -31.59
C ILE A 98 1.59 5.60 -32.16
N LYS A 99 1.82 6.00 -33.43
CA LYS A 99 3.16 6.03 -34.04
C LYS A 99 4.19 6.88 -33.29
N ALA A 100 3.70 7.82 -32.46
CA ALA A 100 4.55 8.69 -31.64
C ALA A 100 4.81 8.13 -30.22
N TYR A 101 4.28 6.95 -29.90
CA TYR A 101 4.32 6.37 -28.56
C TYR A 101 5.33 5.21 -28.48
N ASP A 102 5.94 5.06 -27.32
CA ASP A 102 6.98 4.06 -27.05
C ASP A 102 6.40 2.71 -26.68
N TRP A 103 5.19 2.73 -26.09
CA TRP A 103 4.46 1.58 -25.62
C TRP A 103 2.97 1.74 -25.92
N VAL A 104 2.37 0.72 -26.52
CA VAL A 104 0.93 0.60 -26.76
C VAL A 104 0.37 -0.53 -25.91
N MET A 105 -0.56 -0.22 -25.03
CA MET A 105 -1.19 -1.18 -24.13
C MET A 105 -2.67 -1.33 -24.45
N GLU A 106 -3.09 -2.55 -24.75
CA GLU A 106 -4.48 -2.91 -25.02
C GLU A 106 -5.20 -3.25 -23.72
N VAL A 107 -6.36 -2.62 -23.49
CA VAL A 107 -7.22 -2.78 -22.31
C VAL A 107 -8.71 -2.72 -22.70
N VAL A 108 -9.06 -3.23 -23.88
CA VAL A 108 -10.45 -3.29 -24.36
C VAL A 108 -11.20 -4.50 -23.79
N VAL A 109 -12.47 -4.66 -24.17
CA VAL A 109 -13.32 -5.77 -23.70
C VAL A 109 -12.68 -7.14 -23.96
N GLU A 110 -12.95 -8.10 -23.06
CA GLU A 110 -12.35 -9.44 -23.06
C GLU A 110 -12.97 -10.34 -24.15
N ARG A 111 -12.70 -9.98 -25.41
CA ARG A 111 -13.15 -10.69 -26.61
C ARG A 111 -12.02 -10.80 -27.63
N LEU A 112 -11.63 -12.02 -27.98
CA LEU A 112 -10.52 -12.32 -28.87
C LEU A 112 -10.65 -11.68 -30.26
N ASP A 113 -11.84 -11.73 -30.84
CA ASP A 113 -12.13 -11.16 -32.16
C ASP A 113 -11.90 -9.63 -32.20
N ILE A 114 -12.34 -8.92 -31.16
CA ILE A 114 -12.17 -7.48 -31.04
C ILE A 114 -10.68 -7.14 -30.85
N LYS A 115 -9.98 -7.90 -29.99
CA LYS A 115 -8.54 -7.69 -29.73
C LYS A 115 -7.71 -7.94 -31.00
N LYS A 116 -7.98 -9.02 -31.75
CA LYS A 116 -7.30 -9.30 -33.03
C LYS A 116 -7.51 -8.18 -34.05
N SER A 117 -8.75 -7.69 -34.22
CA SER A 117 -9.05 -6.57 -35.11
C SER A 117 -8.36 -5.27 -34.72
N LEU A 118 -8.27 -4.99 -33.40
CA LEU A 118 -7.54 -3.82 -32.91
C LEU A 118 -6.03 -3.96 -33.16
N PHE A 119 -5.43 -5.12 -32.86
CA PHE A 119 -4.01 -5.35 -33.08
C PHE A 119 -3.61 -5.34 -34.56
N GLU A 120 -4.50 -5.69 -35.48
CA GLU A 120 -4.26 -5.51 -36.91
C GLU A 120 -4.04 -4.03 -37.25
N LYS A 121 -4.89 -3.15 -36.73
CA LYS A 121 -4.76 -1.70 -36.92
C LYS A 121 -3.50 -1.14 -36.22
N VAL A 122 -3.23 -1.62 -35.01
CA VAL A 122 -2.02 -1.23 -34.25
C VAL A 122 -0.77 -1.62 -35.00
N ASP A 123 -0.68 -2.83 -35.52
CA ASP A 123 0.50 -3.32 -36.28
C ASP A 123 0.75 -2.48 -37.54
N ALA A 124 -0.29 -2.05 -38.24
CA ALA A 124 -0.20 -1.21 -39.41
C ALA A 124 0.22 0.24 -39.12
N LEU A 125 -0.11 0.78 -37.93
CA LEU A 125 0.06 2.20 -37.60
C LEU A 125 1.25 2.51 -36.73
N ARG A 126 1.71 1.56 -35.89
CA ARG A 126 2.84 1.77 -34.98
C ARG A 126 4.17 1.90 -35.75
N LYS A 127 5.20 2.45 -35.13
CA LYS A 127 6.56 2.35 -35.66
C LYS A 127 7.18 1.00 -35.28
N PRO A 128 8.10 0.47 -36.11
CA PRO A 128 8.87 -0.72 -35.75
C PRO A 128 9.55 -0.57 -34.39
N GLY A 129 9.59 -1.67 -33.62
CA GLY A 129 10.19 -1.70 -32.29
C GLY A 129 9.35 -1.08 -31.17
N THR A 130 8.14 -0.59 -31.43
CA THR A 130 7.19 -0.16 -30.38
C THR A 130 6.83 -1.36 -29.51
N LEU A 131 6.88 -1.20 -28.19
CA LEU A 131 6.42 -2.20 -27.23
C LEU A 131 4.89 -2.30 -27.28
N ILE A 132 4.36 -3.51 -27.38
CA ILE A 132 2.92 -3.75 -27.43
C ILE A 132 2.57 -4.77 -26.35
N THR A 133 1.56 -4.47 -25.54
CA THR A 133 1.09 -5.42 -24.53
C THR A 133 -0.44 -5.47 -24.43
N SER A 134 -0.95 -6.59 -23.93
CA SER A 134 -2.37 -6.75 -23.57
C SER A 134 -2.51 -6.91 -22.07
N ASN A 135 -3.52 -6.26 -21.49
CA ASN A 135 -3.91 -6.43 -20.09
C ASN A 135 -5.03 -7.47 -19.93
N THR A 136 -5.14 -8.43 -20.83
CA THR A 136 -6.12 -9.53 -20.72
C THR A 136 -5.93 -10.30 -19.41
N SER A 137 -7.02 -10.83 -18.85
CA SER A 137 -7.00 -11.61 -17.62
C SER A 137 -7.05 -13.13 -17.83
N GLY A 138 -7.32 -13.59 -19.06
CA GLY A 138 -7.51 -15.01 -19.31
C GLY A 138 -7.50 -15.46 -20.77
N ILE A 139 -7.54 -14.55 -21.75
CA ILE A 139 -7.37 -14.92 -23.15
C ILE A 139 -5.89 -15.27 -23.39
N PRO A 140 -5.57 -16.42 -24.00
CA PRO A 140 -4.19 -16.78 -24.30
C PRO A 140 -3.50 -15.72 -25.16
N ILE A 141 -2.32 -15.29 -24.73
CA ILE A 141 -1.59 -14.15 -25.33
C ILE A 141 -1.18 -14.48 -26.77
N HIS A 142 -0.70 -15.70 -27.01
CA HIS A 142 -0.25 -16.13 -28.35
C HIS A 142 -1.35 -16.03 -29.40
N LEU A 143 -2.63 -16.28 -29.04
CA LEU A 143 -3.75 -16.17 -29.98
C LEU A 143 -3.98 -14.75 -30.51
N MET A 144 -3.62 -13.73 -29.73
CA MET A 144 -3.73 -12.33 -30.13
C MET A 144 -2.61 -11.90 -31.10
N ALA A 145 -1.47 -12.60 -31.06
CA ALA A 145 -0.32 -12.34 -31.93
C ALA A 145 -0.41 -13.03 -33.30
N GLU A 146 -1.34 -13.97 -33.47
CA GLU A 146 -1.51 -14.68 -34.72
C GLU A 146 -1.77 -13.75 -35.90
N GLY A 147 -1.06 -13.95 -37.02
CA GLY A 147 -1.19 -13.17 -38.26
C GLY A 147 -0.61 -11.76 -38.17
N ARG A 148 0.10 -11.40 -37.09
CA ARG A 148 0.80 -10.12 -36.96
C ARG A 148 2.21 -10.20 -37.57
N SER A 149 2.82 -9.03 -37.82
CA SER A 149 4.18 -8.96 -38.34
C SER A 149 5.21 -9.58 -37.38
N ASP A 150 6.34 -10.01 -37.90
CA ASP A 150 7.44 -10.55 -37.08
C ASP A 150 7.93 -9.56 -36.03
N ASP A 151 8.01 -8.28 -36.39
CA ASP A 151 8.38 -7.22 -35.46
C ASP A 151 7.33 -7.05 -34.35
N PHE A 152 6.03 -7.16 -34.68
CA PHE A 152 4.97 -7.14 -33.66
C PHE A 152 5.15 -8.30 -32.67
N ARG A 153 5.28 -9.54 -33.16
CA ARG A 153 5.36 -10.74 -32.31
C ARG A 153 6.56 -10.71 -31.38
N LYS A 154 7.72 -10.21 -31.84
CA LYS A 154 8.91 -10.03 -31.01
C LYS A 154 8.75 -8.99 -29.89
N HIS A 155 7.90 -7.98 -30.09
CA HIS A 155 7.70 -6.88 -29.16
C HIS A 155 6.37 -6.99 -28.38
N PHE A 156 5.68 -8.14 -28.46
CA PHE A 156 4.38 -8.36 -27.86
C PHE A 156 4.42 -9.34 -26.72
N CYS A 157 3.73 -9.01 -25.60
CA CYS A 157 3.45 -9.93 -24.50
C CYS A 157 2.22 -9.50 -23.68
N GLY A 158 1.80 -10.31 -22.72
CA GLY A 158 0.83 -9.93 -21.69
C GLY A 158 1.47 -9.10 -20.60
N THR A 159 0.76 -8.08 -20.11
CA THR A 159 1.10 -7.32 -18.89
C THR A 159 -0.15 -7.18 -18.05
N HIS A 160 -0.36 -8.12 -17.15
CA HIS A 160 -1.58 -8.22 -16.36
C HIS A 160 -1.47 -7.45 -15.06
N PHE A 161 -2.09 -6.26 -15.02
CA PHE A 161 -2.23 -5.42 -13.83
C PHE A 161 -3.42 -5.86 -12.99
N PHE A 162 -3.31 -5.68 -11.68
CA PHE A 162 -4.40 -5.93 -10.73
C PHE A 162 -5.08 -4.64 -10.30
N ASN A 163 -6.39 -4.70 -10.06
CA ASN A 163 -7.23 -3.56 -9.72
C ASN A 163 -7.28 -3.31 -8.21
N PRO A 164 -6.96 -2.12 -7.69
CA PRO A 164 -6.51 -0.93 -8.42
C PRO A 164 -4.99 -0.92 -8.70
N PRO A 165 -4.53 -0.56 -9.92
CA PRO A 165 -3.11 -0.62 -10.29
C PRO A 165 -2.18 0.18 -9.36
N ARG A 166 -2.61 1.30 -8.82
CA ARG A 166 -1.83 2.09 -7.86
C ARG A 166 -1.49 1.30 -6.59
N TYR A 167 -2.44 0.51 -6.07
CA TYR A 167 -2.36 -0.10 -4.74
C TYR A 167 -1.95 -1.57 -4.76
N LEU A 168 -2.40 -2.35 -5.76
CA LEU A 168 -2.00 -3.74 -5.90
C LEU A 168 -0.66 -3.84 -6.63
N ARG A 169 0.27 -4.53 -5.99
CA ARG A 169 1.67 -4.54 -6.40
C ARG A 169 1.98 -5.52 -7.52
N LEU A 170 1.12 -6.52 -7.78
CA LEU A 170 1.39 -7.54 -8.79
C LEU A 170 1.34 -6.97 -10.21
N LEU A 171 2.32 -7.34 -11.01
CA LEU A 171 2.33 -7.25 -12.45
C LEU A 171 2.84 -8.56 -13.02
N GLU A 172 1.93 -9.37 -13.59
CA GLU A 172 2.32 -10.58 -14.30
C GLU A 172 2.79 -10.21 -15.72
N ILE A 173 3.94 -10.74 -16.11
CA ILE A 173 4.51 -10.62 -17.46
C ILE A 173 4.37 -11.97 -18.14
N ILE A 174 3.63 -12.02 -19.25
CA ILE A 174 3.25 -13.25 -19.92
C ILE A 174 3.79 -13.20 -21.35
N PRO A 175 5.01 -13.69 -21.61
CA PRO A 175 5.57 -13.76 -22.96
C PRO A 175 4.91 -14.86 -23.79
N THR A 176 4.91 -14.67 -25.11
CA THR A 176 4.68 -15.74 -26.08
C THR A 176 6.01 -16.43 -26.43
N PRO A 177 6.00 -17.58 -27.10
CA PRO A 177 7.24 -18.20 -27.55
C PRO A 177 8.07 -17.32 -28.50
N GLU A 178 7.47 -16.32 -29.14
CA GLU A 178 8.13 -15.43 -30.10
C GLU A 178 8.55 -14.09 -29.49
N THR A 179 8.15 -13.80 -28.25
CA THR A 179 8.52 -12.56 -27.55
C THR A 179 10.04 -12.54 -27.32
N ASP A 180 10.69 -11.45 -27.74
CA ASP A 180 12.13 -11.28 -27.52
C ASP A 180 12.44 -11.21 -26.00
N GLN A 181 13.44 -11.99 -25.55
CA GLN A 181 13.83 -12.02 -24.15
C GLN A 181 14.20 -10.64 -23.60
N SER A 182 14.77 -9.76 -24.44
CA SER A 182 15.09 -8.39 -24.04
C SER A 182 13.86 -7.55 -23.67
N ILE A 183 12.69 -7.87 -24.25
CA ILE A 183 11.41 -7.24 -23.89
C ILE A 183 10.94 -7.72 -22.54
N VAL A 184 11.06 -9.04 -22.27
CA VAL A 184 10.73 -9.61 -20.97
C VAL A 184 11.60 -9.01 -19.87
N ASP A 185 12.92 -9.00 -20.07
CA ASP A 185 13.88 -8.44 -19.13
C ASP A 185 13.63 -6.94 -18.87
N PHE A 186 13.32 -6.19 -19.94
CA PHE A 186 12.96 -4.79 -19.83
C PHE A 186 11.70 -4.59 -18.99
N LEU A 187 10.63 -5.35 -19.25
CA LEU A 187 9.36 -5.21 -18.53
C LEU A 187 9.48 -5.63 -17.06
N MET A 188 10.25 -6.69 -16.77
CA MET A 188 10.55 -7.11 -15.40
C MET A 188 11.25 -5.97 -14.64
N HIS A 189 12.26 -5.37 -15.25
CA HIS A 189 13.01 -4.25 -14.65
C HIS A 189 12.20 -2.96 -14.56
N TYR A 190 11.50 -2.59 -15.63
CA TYR A 190 10.69 -1.36 -15.66
C TYR A 190 9.52 -1.42 -14.68
N GLY A 191 8.87 -2.57 -14.59
CA GLY A 191 7.79 -2.81 -13.63
C GLY A 191 8.26 -2.68 -12.19
N ASP A 192 9.41 -3.24 -11.87
CA ASP A 192 9.99 -3.16 -10.52
C ASP A 192 10.38 -1.71 -10.16
N LEU A 193 11.22 -1.06 -10.95
CA LEU A 193 11.80 0.24 -10.59
C LEU A 193 10.84 1.42 -10.82
N PHE A 194 10.17 1.45 -11.97
CA PHE A 194 9.40 2.62 -12.40
C PHE A 194 7.90 2.52 -12.13
N LEU A 195 7.33 1.30 -12.14
CA LEU A 195 5.92 1.11 -11.82
C LEU A 195 5.70 0.68 -10.35
N GLY A 196 6.77 0.41 -9.60
CA GLY A 196 6.67 -0.01 -8.20
C GLY A 196 6.00 -1.37 -8.01
N LYS A 197 6.14 -2.26 -9.00
CA LYS A 197 5.47 -3.56 -9.01
C LYS A 197 6.38 -4.69 -8.56
N THR A 198 5.77 -5.70 -8.00
CA THR A 198 6.34 -7.04 -7.94
C THR A 198 6.08 -7.70 -9.29
N THR A 199 7.09 -7.73 -10.14
CA THR A 199 6.99 -8.34 -11.47
C THR A 199 7.17 -9.85 -11.38
N VAL A 200 6.22 -10.59 -11.96
CA VAL A 200 6.22 -12.05 -11.94
C VAL A 200 6.12 -12.57 -13.36
N LEU A 201 7.10 -13.37 -13.76
CA LEU A 201 7.05 -14.08 -15.04
C LEU A 201 6.06 -15.23 -14.93
N SER A 202 5.05 -15.23 -15.77
CA SER A 202 3.99 -16.24 -15.84
C SER A 202 3.95 -16.90 -17.20
N LYS A 203 3.57 -18.17 -17.24
CA LYS A 203 3.30 -18.86 -18.52
C LYS A 203 1.96 -18.44 -19.09
N ASP A 204 1.84 -18.51 -20.41
CA ASP A 204 0.61 -18.21 -21.16
C ASP A 204 -0.44 -19.35 -21.00
N THR A 205 -0.98 -19.42 -19.80
CA THR A 205 -1.98 -20.42 -19.38
C THR A 205 -3.24 -19.75 -18.86
N PRO A 206 -4.41 -20.40 -18.89
CA PRO A 206 -5.67 -19.80 -18.43
C PRO A 206 -5.60 -19.30 -17.00
N GLY A 207 -5.86 -17.99 -16.80
CA GLY A 207 -5.83 -17.32 -15.50
C GLY A 207 -4.42 -17.07 -14.94
N PHE A 208 -3.37 -17.37 -15.71
CA PHE A 208 -1.96 -17.17 -15.35
C PHE A 208 -1.64 -17.80 -13.99
N ILE A 209 -0.97 -17.10 -13.09
CA ILE A 209 -0.67 -17.59 -11.73
C ILE A 209 -1.73 -17.13 -10.73
N ALA A 210 -1.89 -15.80 -10.59
CA ALA A 210 -2.64 -15.26 -9.47
C ALA A 210 -4.15 -15.54 -9.58
N ASN A 211 -4.78 -15.32 -10.74
CA ASN A 211 -6.20 -15.63 -10.91
C ASN A 211 -6.48 -17.14 -10.80
N ARG A 212 -5.60 -17.98 -11.36
CA ARG A 212 -5.74 -19.43 -11.27
C ARG A 212 -5.80 -19.91 -9.83
N LEU A 213 -4.80 -19.57 -9.03
CA LEU A 213 -4.68 -20.01 -7.64
C LEU A 213 -5.62 -19.23 -6.71
N GLY A 214 -5.83 -17.93 -6.94
CA GLY A 214 -6.69 -17.11 -6.10
C GLY A 214 -8.15 -17.50 -6.19
N ILE A 215 -8.68 -17.76 -7.40
CA ILE A 215 -10.06 -18.22 -7.58
C ILE A 215 -10.23 -19.64 -7.03
N TYR A 216 -9.24 -20.52 -7.25
CA TYR A 216 -9.24 -21.84 -6.64
C TYR A 216 -9.37 -21.75 -5.11
N ALA A 217 -8.48 -21.00 -4.46
CA ALA A 217 -8.49 -20.81 -3.01
C ALA A 217 -9.79 -20.23 -2.49
N LEU A 218 -10.37 -19.26 -3.21
CA LEU A 218 -11.62 -18.62 -2.83
C LEU A 218 -12.79 -19.61 -2.89
N ILE A 219 -12.96 -20.33 -4.01
CA ILE A 219 -14.07 -21.27 -4.19
C ILE A 219 -13.96 -22.43 -3.19
N GLN A 220 -12.76 -23.01 -3.02
CA GLN A 220 -12.55 -24.09 -2.05
C GLN A 220 -12.78 -23.63 -0.61
N THR A 221 -12.38 -22.42 -0.25
CA THR A 221 -12.70 -21.84 1.06
C THR A 221 -14.21 -21.76 1.30
N ILE A 222 -14.98 -21.33 0.30
CA ILE A 222 -16.46 -21.27 0.37
C ILE A 222 -17.07 -22.65 0.50
N ARG A 223 -16.57 -23.66 -0.23
CA ARG A 223 -17.04 -25.06 -0.14
C ARG A 223 -16.79 -25.66 1.23
N VAL A 224 -15.55 -25.56 1.72
CA VAL A 224 -15.20 -26.06 3.06
C VAL A 224 -16.03 -25.35 4.13
N ALA A 225 -16.26 -24.05 3.99
CA ALA A 225 -17.11 -23.30 4.91
C ALA A 225 -18.55 -23.81 4.90
N ALA A 226 -19.13 -24.09 3.73
CA ALA A 226 -20.47 -24.63 3.58
C ALA A 226 -20.58 -26.05 4.19
N GLU A 227 -19.62 -26.93 3.93
CA GLU A 227 -19.56 -28.28 4.52
C GLU A 227 -19.51 -28.23 6.04
N MET A 228 -18.77 -27.28 6.60
CA MET A 228 -18.61 -27.10 8.05
C MET A 228 -19.73 -26.28 8.70
N GLY A 229 -20.67 -25.75 7.91
CA GLY A 229 -21.73 -24.87 8.40
C GLY A 229 -21.20 -23.57 9.04
N LEU A 230 -20.13 -22.98 8.50
CA LEU A 230 -19.56 -21.72 8.96
C LEU A 230 -20.31 -20.53 8.35
N SER A 231 -20.56 -19.51 9.18
CA SER A 231 -21.19 -18.26 8.73
C SER A 231 -20.21 -17.36 7.98
N VAL A 232 -20.76 -16.34 7.30
CA VAL A 232 -19.97 -15.31 6.58
C VAL A 232 -18.96 -14.65 7.51
N ASP A 233 -19.38 -14.24 8.70
CA ASP A 233 -18.54 -13.58 9.70
C ASP A 233 -17.44 -14.51 10.25
N GLU A 234 -17.75 -15.79 10.46
CA GLU A 234 -16.80 -16.79 10.93
C GLU A 234 -15.66 -16.96 9.91
N VAL A 235 -15.99 -17.12 8.64
CA VAL A 235 -15.00 -17.32 7.58
C VAL A 235 -14.12 -16.09 7.37
N ASP A 236 -14.70 -14.89 7.32
CA ASP A 236 -13.92 -13.66 7.15
C ASP A 236 -13.00 -13.42 8.35
N LYS A 237 -13.42 -13.82 9.57
CA LYS A 237 -12.57 -13.81 10.75
C LYS A 237 -11.38 -14.77 10.63
N LEU A 238 -11.62 -16.00 10.13
CA LEU A 238 -10.59 -17.02 9.93
C LEU A 238 -9.62 -16.64 8.78
N THR A 239 -10.12 -16.04 7.72
CA THR A 239 -9.32 -15.73 6.50
C THR A 239 -8.79 -14.30 6.46
N GLY A 240 -8.85 -13.56 7.56
CA GLY A 240 -8.37 -12.19 7.68
C GLY A 240 -6.95 -12.08 8.29
N PRO A 241 -6.68 -11.04 9.09
CA PRO A 241 -5.35 -10.70 9.62
C PRO A 241 -4.71 -11.80 10.48
N VAL A 242 -5.49 -12.69 11.08
CA VAL A 242 -4.95 -13.81 11.86
C VAL A 242 -4.11 -14.74 10.98
N ALA A 243 -4.50 -14.92 9.73
CA ALA A 243 -3.79 -15.70 8.71
C ALA A 243 -2.90 -14.83 7.79
N GLY A 244 -2.53 -13.62 8.22
CA GLY A 244 -1.67 -12.72 7.43
C GLY A 244 -2.32 -12.18 6.16
N ARG A 245 -3.65 -12.12 6.10
CA ARG A 245 -4.41 -11.64 4.94
C ARG A 245 -5.12 -10.30 5.26
N PRO A 246 -5.57 -9.55 4.23
CA PRO A 246 -6.32 -8.31 4.44
C PRO A 246 -7.57 -8.50 5.30
N LYS A 247 -8.02 -7.43 5.96
CA LYS A 247 -9.21 -7.43 6.83
C LYS A 247 -10.51 -7.84 6.12
N SER A 248 -10.53 -7.77 4.80
CA SER A 248 -11.69 -8.18 3.99
C SER A 248 -11.99 -9.68 4.07
N GLY A 249 -11.01 -10.52 4.45
CA GLY A 249 -11.22 -11.97 4.46
C GLY A 249 -11.60 -12.54 3.10
N THR A 250 -12.57 -13.46 3.04
CA THR A 250 -13.01 -14.14 1.81
C THR A 250 -14.29 -13.55 1.23
N TYR A 251 -15.33 -13.44 2.01
CA TYR A 251 -16.65 -13.01 1.54
C TYR A 251 -16.71 -11.50 1.32
N ARG A 252 -16.15 -10.72 2.21
CA ARG A 252 -16.06 -9.27 2.02
C ARG A 252 -15.17 -8.91 0.83
N LEU A 253 -14.10 -9.68 0.59
CA LEU A 253 -13.26 -9.51 -0.61
C LEU A 253 -14.08 -9.75 -1.88
N SER A 254 -14.91 -10.79 -1.90
CA SER A 254 -15.80 -11.12 -3.02
C SER A 254 -16.78 -9.98 -3.33
N ASP A 255 -17.31 -9.32 -2.30
CA ASP A 255 -18.19 -8.15 -2.45
C ASP A 255 -17.47 -6.92 -3.00
N VAL A 256 -16.21 -6.70 -2.59
CA VAL A 256 -15.38 -5.58 -3.07
C VAL A 256 -14.97 -5.78 -4.53
N VAL A 257 -14.55 -6.99 -4.92
CA VAL A 257 -14.17 -7.34 -6.29
C VAL A 257 -15.39 -7.34 -7.22
N GLY A 258 -16.50 -7.79 -6.72
CA GLY A 258 -17.75 -8.02 -7.43
C GLY A 258 -17.92 -9.48 -7.85
N LEU A 259 -19.04 -10.04 -7.40
CA LEU A 259 -19.38 -11.45 -7.62
C LEU A 259 -19.43 -11.85 -9.10
N ASP A 260 -19.90 -10.95 -9.95
CA ASP A 260 -19.91 -11.20 -11.40
C ASP A 260 -18.50 -11.37 -11.97
N THR A 261 -17.53 -10.63 -11.52
CA THR A 261 -16.13 -10.78 -11.91
C THR A 261 -15.61 -12.16 -11.50
N THR A 262 -15.84 -12.54 -10.24
CA THR A 262 -15.42 -13.83 -9.69
C THR A 262 -16.08 -15.00 -10.43
N VAL A 263 -17.40 -14.94 -10.64
CA VAL A 263 -18.16 -15.97 -11.37
C VAL A 263 -17.67 -16.08 -12.81
N HIS A 264 -17.43 -14.96 -13.50
CA HIS A 264 -16.93 -14.95 -14.86
C HIS A 264 -15.55 -15.61 -14.98
N VAL A 265 -14.61 -15.26 -14.09
CA VAL A 265 -13.26 -15.84 -14.10
C VAL A 265 -13.33 -17.34 -13.77
N ALA A 266 -14.14 -17.75 -12.79
CA ALA A 266 -14.33 -19.15 -12.43
C ALA A 266 -14.87 -19.97 -13.62
N ASN A 267 -15.89 -19.48 -14.31
CA ASN A 267 -16.47 -20.14 -15.49
C ASN A 267 -15.46 -20.24 -16.65
N ASN A 268 -14.63 -19.21 -16.84
CA ASN A 268 -13.57 -19.25 -17.86
C ASN A 268 -12.52 -20.30 -17.52
N LEU A 269 -12.10 -20.39 -16.25
CA LEU A 269 -11.14 -21.41 -15.77
C LEU A 269 -11.74 -22.82 -15.89
N TYR A 270 -13.01 -22.99 -15.54
CA TYR A 270 -13.71 -24.25 -15.70
C TYR A 270 -13.73 -24.70 -17.18
N SER A 271 -14.14 -23.79 -18.09
CA SER A 271 -14.23 -24.11 -19.52
C SER A 271 -12.88 -24.37 -20.16
N SER A 272 -11.84 -23.60 -19.84
CA SER A 272 -10.50 -23.76 -20.40
C SER A 272 -9.69 -24.92 -19.81
N GLY A 273 -10.10 -25.44 -18.65
CA GLY A 273 -9.48 -26.59 -17.97
C GLY A 273 -9.88 -27.95 -18.52
N GLU A 274 -10.80 -27.99 -19.52
CA GLU A 274 -11.30 -29.27 -20.05
C GLU A 274 -10.19 -30.11 -20.70
N GLY A 275 -10.03 -31.34 -20.16
CA GLY A 275 -8.98 -32.25 -20.58
C GLY A 275 -7.54 -31.86 -20.21
N LYS A 276 -7.35 -30.78 -19.44
CA LYS A 276 -6.04 -30.23 -19.07
C LYS A 276 -5.80 -30.12 -17.56
N ASP A 277 -6.86 -29.89 -16.78
CA ASP A 277 -6.76 -29.73 -15.32
C ASP A 277 -7.60 -30.81 -14.63
N GLU A 278 -6.95 -31.72 -13.91
CA GLU A 278 -7.60 -32.79 -13.14
C GLU A 278 -8.46 -32.24 -11.99
N SER A 279 -8.20 -31.02 -11.56
CA SER A 279 -8.97 -30.31 -10.53
C SER A 279 -9.98 -29.32 -11.09
N ARG A 280 -10.31 -29.42 -12.39
CA ARG A 280 -11.23 -28.50 -13.10
C ARG A 280 -12.54 -28.26 -12.34
N ASP A 281 -13.13 -29.32 -11.79
CA ASP A 281 -14.41 -29.23 -11.07
C ASP A 281 -14.34 -28.39 -9.80
N ALA A 282 -13.14 -28.08 -9.32
CA ALA A 282 -12.93 -27.12 -8.26
C ALA A 282 -13.38 -25.70 -8.63
N PHE A 283 -13.43 -25.37 -9.92
CA PHE A 283 -13.88 -24.05 -10.41
C PHE A 283 -15.39 -23.94 -10.64
N VAL A 284 -16.17 -25.01 -10.44
CA VAL A 284 -17.63 -24.92 -10.48
C VAL A 284 -18.09 -23.93 -9.40
N VAL A 285 -18.84 -22.92 -9.82
CA VAL A 285 -19.31 -21.85 -8.94
C VAL A 285 -20.22 -22.44 -7.83
N PRO A 286 -19.95 -22.20 -6.55
CA PRO A 286 -20.80 -22.65 -5.45
C PRO A 286 -22.24 -22.13 -5.61
N GLU A 287 -23.24 -22.96 -5.25
CA GLU A 287 -24.65 -22.65 -5.40
C GLU A 287 -25.04 -21.30 -4.80
N ILE A 288 -24.53 -20.99 -3.62
CA ILE A 288 -24.81 -19.71 -2.96
C ILE A 288 -24.30 -18.51 -3.79
N MET A 289 -23.12 -18.60 -4.39
CA MET A 289 -22.60 -17.54 -5.25
C MET A 289 -23.42 -17.40 -6.53
N GLN A 290 -23.87 -18.53 -7.11
CA GLN A 290 -24.74 -18.50 -8.29
C GLN A 290 -26.07 -17.85 -7.95
N LYS A 291 -26.71 -18.16 -6.82
CA LYS A 291 -27.94 -17.51 -6.35
C LYS A 291 -27.79 -16.00 -6.18
N LEU A 292 -26.68 -15.55 -5.60
CA LEU A 292 -26.42 -14.11 -5.45
C LEU A 292 -26.23 -13.44 -6.82
N TYR A 293 -25.50 -14.09 -7.72
CA TYR A 293 -25.27 -13.60 -9.08
C TYR A 293 -26.59 -13.46 -9.86
N ASP A 294 -27.47 -14.46 -9.82
CA ASP A 294 -28.76 -14.47 -10.50
C ASP A 294 -29.70 -13.40 -9.93
N ASN A 295 -29.68 -13.17 -8.62
CA ASN A 295 -30.42 -12.10 -7.93
C ASN A 295 -29.84 -10.71 -8.16
N LYS A 296 -28.70 -10.56 -8.88
CA LYS A 296 -27.97 -9.30 -9.07
C LYS A 296 -27.42 -8.69 -7.76
N TRP A 297 -27.17 -9.51 -6.76
CA TRP A 297 -26.53 -9.13 -5.51
C TRP A 297 -25.02 -9.26 -5.68
N LEU A 298 -24.44 -8.28 -6.38
CA LEU A 298 -23.09 -8.36 -6.92
C LEU A 298 -22.01 -7.75 -5.99
N GLY A 299 -22.35 -7.49 -4.74
CA GLY A 299 -21.46 -6.85 -3.76
C GLY A 299 -21.61 -5.33 -3.72
N ASP A 300 -20.54 -4.61 -3.45
CA ASP A 300 -20.54 -3.16 -3.23
C ASP A 300 -21.17 -2.37 -4.38
N LYS A 301 -20.95 -2.78 -5.61
CA LYS A 301 -21.47 -2.09 -6.78
C LYS A 301 -22.99 -2.16 -6.93
N SER A 302 -23.63 -3.16 -6.33
CA SER A 302 -25.10 -3.30 -6.29
C SER A 302 -25.69 -2.94 -4.91
N GLY A 303 -24.84 -2.57 -3.94
CA GLY A 303 -25.24 -2.22 -2.57
C GLY A 303 -25.50 -3.42 -1.66
N GLN A 304 -25.41 -4.64 -2.17
CA GLN A 304 -25.56 -5.88 -1.41
C GLN A 304 -24.90 -7.07 -2.11
N GLY A 305 -24.41 -8.02 -1.29
CA GLY A 305 -23.75 -9.26 -1.72
C GLY A 305 -23.79 -10.23 -0.54
N PHE A 306 -22.64 -10.74 -0.09
CA PHE A 306 -22.51 -11.47 1.17
C PHE A 306 -22.76 -10.55 2.37
N TYR A 307 -22.50 -9.24 2.20
CA TYR A 307 -22.82 -8.21 3.17
C TYR A 307 -23.74 -7.17 2.58
N LYS A 308 -24.49 -6.52 3.46
CA LYS A 308 -25.37 -5.39 3.14
C LYS A 308 -25.16 -4.27 4.15
N LYS A 309 -24.97 -3.05 3.66
CA LYS A 309 -24.84 -1.86 4.48
C LYS A 309 -26.20 -1.18 4.58
N VAL A 310 -26.70 -1.03 5.80
CA VAL A 310 -27.97 -0.34 6.11
C VAL A 310 -27.74 0.80 7.11
N LYS A 311 -28.73 1.68 7.27
CA LYS A 311 -28.77 2.65 8.36
C LYS A 311 -29.71 2.12 9.44
N ASP A 312 -29.29 2.18 10.70
CA ASP A 312 -30.16 1.89 11.84
C ASP A 312 -31.12 3.05 12.12
N GLU A 313 -32.00 2.88 13.11
CA GLU A 313 -32.99 3.89 13.50
C GLU A 313 -32.37 5.22 13.95
N ALA A 314 -31.12 5.20 14.40
CA ALA A 314 -30.34 6.38 14.76
C ALA A 314 -29.56 6.98 13.56
N GLY A 315 -29.74 6.45 12.33
CA GLY A 315 -29.06 6.89 11.13
C GLY A 315 -27.59 6.42 11.02
N LYS A 316 -27.13 5.58 11.95
CA LYS A 316 -25.78 5.01 11.96
C LYS A 316 -25.69 3.85 10.98
N SER A 317 -24.58 3.80 10.26
CA SER A 317 -24.30 2.71 9.31
C SER A 317 -24.01 1.40 10.02
N VAL A 318 -24.78 0.36 9.73
CA VAL A 318 -24.60 -1.01 10.23
C VAL A 318 -24.36 -1.95 9.05
N ILE A 319 -23.45 -2.89 9.24
CA ILE A 319 -23.15 -3.93 8.23
C ILE A 319 -23.87 -5.21 8.72
N LEU A 320 -24.67 -5.76 7.84
CA LEU A 320 -25.39 -7.03 8.03
C LEU A 320 -24.70 -8.11 7.20
N ALA A 321 -24.63 -9.33 7.72
CA ALA A 321 -24.12 -10.52 7.04
C ALA A 321 -25.26 -11.40 6.53
N LEU A 322 -25.09 -12.04 5.39
CA LEU A 322 -26.07 -12.94 4.81
C LEU A 322 -26.11 -14.27 5.58
N ASP A 323 -27.32 -14.71 5.91
CA ASP A 323 -27.57 -16.07 6.39
C ASP A 323 -27.89 -16.98 5.19
N PHE A 324 -27.05 -18.00 4.98
CA PHE A 324 -27.15 -18.87 3.81
C PHE A 324 -28.39 -19.77 3.80
N SER A 325 -28.99 -20.04 4.96
CA SER A 325 -30.17 -20.90 5.07
C SER A 325 -31.46 -20.18 4.73
N THR A 326 -31.54 -18.90 5.08
CA THR A 326 -32.75 -18.07 4.90
C THR A 326 -32.66 -17.05 3.77
N LEU A 327 -31.44 -16.75 3.30
CA LEU A 327 -31.10 -15.63 2.40
C LEU A 327 -31.51 -14.25 2.98
N GLU A 328 -31.60 -14.15 4.30
CA GLU A 328 -31.86 -12.91 5.02
C GLU A 328 -30.58 -12.30 5.58
N TYR A 329 -30.57 -10.99 5.73
CA TYR A 329 -29.43 -10.27 6.31
C TYR A 329 -29.63 -10.08 7.81
N LYS A 330 -28.64 -10.52 8.60
CA LYS A 330 -28.62 -10.45 10.07
C LYS A 330 -27.45 -9.62 10.57
N PRO A 331 -27.55 -8.98 11.75
CA PRO A 331 -26.41 -8.31 12.37
C PRO A 331 -25.23 -9.27 12.55
N SER A 332 -24.03 -8.80 12.24
CA SER A 332 -22.79 -9.56 12.42
C SER A 332 -22.60 -9.99 13.88
N GLY A 333 -22.33 -11.28 14.09
CA GLY A 333 -22.12 -11.86 15.40
C GLY A 333 -20.71 -11.65 15.95
N LYS A 334 -20.56 -11.80 17.29
CA LYS A 334 -19.23 -11.87 17.90
C LYS A 334 -18.66 -13.27 17.70
N VAL A 335 -17.73 -13.40 16.73
CA VAL A 335 -17.06 -14.66 16.44
C VAL A 335 -15.96 -14.94 17.47
N LYS A 336 -15.95 -16.12 18.08
CA LYS A 336 -14.91 -16.59 18.98
C LYS A 336 -14.54 -18.04 18.64
N PHE A 337 -13.23 -18.26 18.49
CA PHE A 337 -12.64 -19.58 18.34
C PHE A 337 -11.47 -19.71 19.32
N GLU A 338 -11.36 -20.83 20.00
CA GLU A 338 -10.28 -21.10 20.95
C GLU A 338 -8.91 -21.01 20.27
N THR A 339 -8.79 -21.60 19.09
CA THR A 339 -7.57 -21.54 18.26
C THR A 339 -7.14 -20.10 17.98
N LEU A 340 -8.08 -19.19 17.68
CA LEU A 340 -7.75 -17.79 17.43
C LEU A 340 -7.32 -17.04 18.71
N GLU A 341 -7.90 -17.36 19.83
CA GLU A 341 -7.50 -16.78 21.14
C GLU A 341 -6.02 -17.16 21.43
N GLY A 342 -5.62 -18.40 21.13
CA GLY A 342 -4.23 -18.88 21.29
C GLY A 342 -3.22 -18.12 20.44
N THR A 343 -3.64 -17.46 19.36
CA THR A 343 -2.71 -16.68 18.49
C THR A 343 -2.55 -15.21 18.89
N LYS A 344 -3.39 -14.68 19.80
CA LYS A 344 -3.40 -13.24 20.14
C LYS A 344 -2.07 -12.71 20.69
N ALA A 345 -1.36 -13.53 21.45
CA ALA A 345 -0.05 -13.17 22.01
C ALA A 345 1.11 -13.30 20.99
N ILE A 346 0.85 -13.89 19.82
CA ILE A 346 1.87 -14.14 18.80
C ILE A 346 1.83 -12.99 17.79
N SER A 347 2.79 -12.08 17.87
CA SER A 347 2.89 -10.95 16.92
C SER A 347 3.33 -11.41 15.52
N ASP A 348 4.27 -12.36 15.46
CA ASP A 348 4.78 -12.92 14.22
C ASP A 348 3.76 -13.86 13.56
N VAL A 349 3.26 -13.46 12.38
CA VAL A 349 2.24 -14.21 11.65
C VAL A 349 2.74 -15.59 11.21
N SER A 350 4.03 -15.74 10.87
CA SER A 350 4.58 -17.04 10.47
C SER A 350 4.43 -18.09 11.57
N LYS A 351 4.65 -17.70 12.82
CA LYS A 351 4.51 -18.58 13.99
C LYS A 351 3.05 -18.92 14.33
N ARG A 352 2.09 -18.12 13.84
CA ARG A 352 0.66 -18.42 14.04
C ARG A 352 0.22 -19.63 13.21
N PHE A 353 0.76 -19.84 12.00
CA PHE A 353 0.29 -20.90 11.11
C PHE A 353 0.37 -22.30 11.73
N ALA A 354 1.45 -22.62 12.42
CA ALA A 354 1.57 -23.90 13.13
C ALA A 354 0.50 -24.04 14.25
N VAL A 355 0.20 -22.96 14.97
CA VAL A 355 -0.85 -22.94 16.00
C VAL A 355 -2.24 -23.09 15.40
N LEU A 356 -2.49 -22.43 14.27
CA LEU A 356 -3.78 -22.47 13.56
C LEU A 356 -4.11 -23.91 13.11
N VAL A 357 -3.17 -24.64 12.51
CA VAL A 357 -3.42 -26.02 12.05
C VAL A 357 -3.46 -27.03 13.20
N ALA A 358 -2.80 -26.76 14.32
CA ALA A 358 -2.81 -27.60 15.51
C ALA A 358 -4.11 -27.47 16.33
N GLY A 359 -4.93 -26.45 16.05
CA GLY A 359 -6.19 -26.21 16.75
C GLY A 359 -7.13 -27.41 16.70
N ARG A 360 -7.84 -27.65 17.82
CA ARG A 360 -8.75 -28.80 17.96
C ARG A 360 -10.23 -28.45 17.75
N ASP A 361 -10.51 -27.15 17.65
CA ASP A 361 -11.84 -26.64 17.36
C ASP A 361 -12.15 -26.56 15.85
N ARG A 362 -13.33 -26.06 15.49
CA ARG A 362 -13.76 -25.87 14.10
C ARG A 362 -12.77 -24.99 13.30
N ALA A 363 -12.11 -24.02 13.95
CA ALA A 363 -11.13 -23.18 13.27
C ALA A 363 -9.89 -24.00 12.84
N GLY A 364 -9.34 -24.84 13.71
CA GLY A 364 -8.23 -25.70 13.38
C GLY A 364 -8.57 -26.69 12.26
N GLU A 365 -9.77 -27.28 12.27
CA GLU A 365 -10.25 -28.14 11.18
C GLU A 365 -10.35 -27.38 9.85
N PHE A 366 -10.91 -26.16 9.87
CA PHE A 366 -10.99 -25.29 8.69
C PHE A 366 -9.61 -25.01 8.09
N TYR A 367 -8.61 -24.65 8.91
CA TYR A 367 -7.25 -24.40 8.42
C TYR A 367 -6.58 -25.65 7.84
N ARG A 368 -6.72 -26.81 8.49
CA ARG A 368 -6.19 -28.06 7.94
C ARG A 368 -6.76 -28.37 6.57
N LYS A 369 -8.09 -28.29 6.41
CA LYS A 369 -8.75 -28.58 5.12
C LYS A 369 -8.36 -27.57 4.03
N THR A 370 -8.45 -26.27 4.32
CA THR A 370 -8.21 -25.23 3.31
C THR A 370 -6.73 -25.13 2.91
N PHE A 371 -5.78 -25.24 3.85
CA PHE A 371 -4.36 -25.21 3.53
C PHE A 371 -3.92 -26.48 2.79
N ALA A 372 -4.36 -27.64 3.23
CA ALA A 372 -4.01 -28.90 2.57
C ALA A 372 -4.43 -28.90 1.09
N ASP A 373 -5.64 -28.46 0.82
CA ASP A 373 -6.18 -28.47 -0.54
C ASP A 373 -5.48 -27.47 -1.47
N ILE A 374 -5.28 -26.21 -1.03
CA ILE A 374 -4.60 -25.22 -1.87
C ILE A 374 -3.13 -25.53 -2.08
N PHE A 375 -2.42 -26.06 -1.11
CA PHE A 375 -1.01 -26.43 -1.26
C PHE A 375 -0.84 -27.63 -2.19
N LYS A 376 -1.72 -28.62 -2.08
CA LYS A 376 -1.80 -29.71 -3.07
C LYS A 376 -1.94 -29.14 -4.47
N TYR A 377 -2.96 -28.30 -4.70
CA TYR A 377 -3.23 -27.74 -6.01
C TYR A 377 -2.05 -26.92 -6.54
N ALA A 378 -1.49 -26.02 -5.74
CA ALA A 378 -0.34 -25.21 -6.14
C ALA A 378 0.87 -26.07 -6.54
N SER A 379 1.16 -27.15 -5.79
CA SER A 379 2.27 -28.05 -6.12
C SER A 379 2.07 -28.80 -7.43
N LEU A 380 0.84 -29.17 -7.77
CA LEU A 380 0.47 -29.84 -9.02
C LEU A 380 0.50 -28.92 -10.25
N ARG A 381 0.40 -27.61 -10.05
CA ARG A 381 0.43 -26.62 -11.15
C ARG A 381 1.83 -26.25 -11.60
N ILE A 382 2.88 -26.79 -10.98
CA ILE A 382 4.26 -26.67 -11.44
C ILE A 382 4.62 -27.94 -12.25
N PRO A 383 5.13 -27.81 -13.49
CA PRO A 383 5.59 -26.58 -14.16
C PRO A 383 4.55 -25.90 -15.08
N GLU A 384 3.26 -26.20 -14.97
CA GLU A 384 2.22 -25.70 -15.90
C GLU A 384 2.14 -24.17 -15.93
N ILE A 385 1.98 -23.52 -14.75
CA ILE A 385 1.78 -22.06 -14.64
C ILE A 385 3.08 -21.30 -14.37
N SER A 386 4.05 -21.95 -13.77
CA SER A 386 5.39 -21.41 -13.45
C SER A 386 6.38 -22.55 -13.26
N ASP A 387 7.65 -22.31 -13.52
CA ASP A 387 8.73 -23.25 -13.25
C ASP A 387 9.27 -23.10 -11.81
N GLU A 388 9.10 -21.93 -11.19
CA GLU A 388 9.67 -21.60 -9.90
C GLU A 388 8.60 -21.30 -8.84
N ILE A 389 8.78 -21.91 -7.67
CA ILE A 389 7.86 -21.77 -6.53
C ILE A 389 7.74 -20.34 -6.03
N PHE A 390 8.85 -19.58 -6.03
CA PHE A 390 8.86 -18.20 -5.51
C PHE A 390 7.98 -17.25 -6.33
N ARG A 391 7.78 -17.51 -7.63
CA ARG A 391 6.88 -16.70 -8.48
C ARG A 391 5.42 -16.90 -8.09
N ILE A 392 5.06 -18.11 -7.69
CA ILE A 392 3.74 -18.42 -7.15
C ILE A 392 3.50 -17.60 -5.86
N ASP A 393 4.46 -17.64 -4.95
CA ASP A 393 4.37 -16.91 -3.69
C ASP A 393 4.32 -15.39 -3.90
N GLN A 394 5.15 -14.86 -4.80
CA GLN A 394 5.14 -13.46 -5.17
C GLN A 394 3.80 -13.04 -5.82
N ALA A 395 3.25 -13.88 -6.71
CA ALA A 395 1.97 -13.59 -7.37
C ALA A 395 0.82 -13.53 -6.36
N ILE A 396 0.77 -14.47 -5.43
CA ILE A 396 -0.27 -14.51 -4.39
C ILE A 396 -0.10 -13.34 -3.41
N SER A 397 1.12 -13.12 -2.90
CA SER A 397 1.38 -12.05 -1.93
C SER A 397 1.13 -10.67 -2.53
N ALA A 398 1.61 -10.40 -3.74
CA ALA A 398 1.46 -9.09 -4.38
C ALA A 398 0.07 -8.87 -5.00
N GLY A 399 -0.60 -9.93 -5.47
CA GLY A 399 -1.92 -9.86 -6.11
C GLY A 399 -3.08 -9.77 -5.13
N PHE A 400 -2.97 -10.42 -3.97
CA PHE A 400 -4.04 -10.45 -2.96
C PHE A 400 -3.66 -9.73 -1.65
N GLY A 401 -2.48 -9.17 -1.56
CA GLY A 401 -2.01 -8.47 -0.36
C GLY A 401 -1.76 -9.40 0.83
N TRP A 402 -1.45 -10.69 0.59
CA TRP A 402 -1.10 -11.63 1.65
C TRP A 402 0.33 -11.40 2.12
N GLN A 403 0.58 -11.57 3.40
CA GLN A 403 1.92 -11.41 3.98
C GLN A 403 2.86 -12.55 3.59
N TYR A 404 2.30 -13.75 3.36
CA TYR A 404 3.02 -14.96 2.98
C TYR A 404 2.35 -15.59 1.76
N GLY A 405 3.17 -16.13 0.84
CA GLY A 405 2.71 -16.96 -0.24
C GLY A 405 2.35 -18.37 0.22
N LEU A 406 2.04 -19.23 -0.73
CA LEU A 406 1.55 -20.58 -0.43
C LEU A 406 2.66 -21.50 0.09
N PHE A 407 3.82 -21.53 -0.57
CA PHE A 407 4.97 -22.33 -0.15
C PHE A 407 5.64 -21.75 1.10
N GLU A 408 5.63 -20.42 1.26
CA GLU A 408 6.07 -19.77 2.48
C GLU A 408 5.20 -20.16 3.68
N THR A 409 3.88 -20.19 3.49
CA THR A 409 2.94 -20.61 4.54
C THR A 409 3.11 -22.09 4.86
N TRP A 410 3.37 -22.92 3.85
CA TRP A 410 3.62 -24.34 4.04
C TRP A 410 4.91 -24.57 4.83
N ASP A 411 6.00 -23.87 4.50
CA ASP A 411 7.24 -23.90 5.29
C ASP A 411 7.01 -23.48 6.76
N ALA A 412 6.21 -22.44 6.99
CA ALA A 412 5.91 -21.95 8.34
C ALA A 412 5.09 -22.95 9.19
N ILE A 413 4.27 -23.79 8.55
CA ILE A 413 3.57 -24.92 9.20
C ILE A 413 4.52 -26.09 9.43
N GLY A 414 5.52 -26.22 8.58
CA GLY A 414 6.41 -27.38 8.44
C GLY A 414 5.94 -28.34 7.35
N VAL A 415 6.79 -28.58 6.33
CA VAL A 415 6.43 -29.38 5.15
C VAL A 415 6.00 -30.78 5.54
N LYS A 416 6.75 -31.47 6.40
CA LYS A 416 6.43 -32.84 6.89
C LYS A 416 5.11 -32.87 7.67
N ASN A 417 4.88 -31.88 8.54
CA ASN A 417 3.64 -31.81 9.33
C ASN A 417 2.42 -31.65 8.40
N MET A 418 2.52 -30.79 7.40
CA MET A 418 1.41 -30.58 6.46
C MET A 418 1.18 -31.81 5.58
N LEU A 419 2.22 -32.56 5.19
CA LEU A 419 2.05 -33.83 4.48
C LEU A 419 1.26 -34.85 5.30
N SER A 420 1.56 -35.00 6.59
CA SER A 420 0.79 -35.88 7.49
C SER A 420 -0.68 -35.47 7.58
N ILE A 421 -0.94 -34.15 7.58
CA ILE A 421 -2.32 -33.62 7.53
C ILE A 421 -2.98 -33.96 6.19
N MET A 422 -2.29 -33.77 5.07
CA MET A 422 -2.80 -34.12 3.73
C MET A 422 -3.12 -35.61 3.61
N GLU A 423 -2.24 -36.46 4.10
CA GLU A 423 -2.46 -37.92 4.13
C GLU A 423 -3.71 -38.29 4.94
N SER A 424 -3.94 -37.65 6.08
CA SER A 424 -5.15 -37.87 6.90
C SER A 424 -6.44 -37.42 6.20
N LEU A 425 -6.33 -36.57 5.18
CA LEU A 425 -7.46 -36.06 4.38
C LEU A 425 -7.53 -36.75 2.99
N ASP A 426 -6.74 -37.79 2.75
CA ASP A 426 -6.60 -38.45 1.44
C ASP A 426 -6.21 -37.50 0.30
N LEU A 427 -5.39 -36.51 0.60
CA LEU A 427 -4.87 -35.54 -0.35
C LEU A 427 -3.40 -35.80 -0.64
N LYS A 428 -3.00 -35.79 -1.91
CA LYS A 428 -1.62 -36.03 -2.34
C LYS A 428 -1.09 -34.85 -3.14
N PRO A 429 -0.04 -34.16 -2.67
CA PRO A 429 0.62 -33.12 -3.44
C PRO A 429 1.47 -33.77 -4.57
N ALA A 430 2.10 -32.91 -5.38
CA ALA A 430 2.98 -33.35 -6.45
C ALA A 430 4.17 -34.22 -5.94
N ALA A 431 4.58 -35.16 -6.74
CA ALA A 431 5.66 -36.13 -6.39
C ALA A 431 6.98 -35.43 -6.01
N TRP A 432 7.30 -34.28 -6.62
CA TRP A 432 8.53 -33.56 -6.36
C TRP A 432 8.67 -33.08 -4.90
N VAL A 433 7.55 -32.91 -4.17
CA VAL A 433 7.56 -32.54 -2.75
C VAL A 433 8.13 -33.70 -1.90
N TYR A 434 7.70 -34.92 -2.20
CA TYR A 434 8.23 -36.10 -1.53
C TYR A 434 9.71 -36.36 -1.89
N GLU A 435 10.08 -36.12 -3.16
CA GLU A 435 11.46 -36.23 -3.63
C GLU A 435 12.39 -35.25 -2.93
N MET A 436 11.92 -34.00 -2.74
CA MET A 436 12.63 -32.96 -2.00
C MET A 436 12.96 -33.41 -0.57
N LEU A 437 11.95 -33.93 0.15
CA LEU A 437 12.14 -34.43 1.52
C LEU A 437 13.02 -35.66 1.58
N ALA A 438 12.89 -36.61 0.64
CA ALA A 438 13.72 -37.82 0.55
C ALA A 438 15.20 -37.46 0.29
N ALA A 439 15.48 -36.36 -0.40
CA ALA A 439 16.82 -35.81 -0.59
C ALA A 439 17.37 -35.06 0.63
N GLY A 440 16.65 -35.03 1.75
CA GLY A 440 17.06 -34.36 2.99
C GLY A 440 16.78 -32.83 3.03
N ASN A 441 16.00 -32.31 2.09
CA ASN A 441 15.60 -30.92 2.08
C ASN A 441 14.25 -30.79 2.78
N GLU A 442 14.22 -30.08 3.92
CA GLU A 442 13.04 -30.04 4.80
C GLU A 442 12.14 -28.81 4.57
N SER A 443 12.57 -27.85 3.73
CA SER A 443 11.86 -26.58 3.48
C SER A 443 11.96 -26.17 2.01
N PHE A 444 11.01 -25.38 1.53
CA PHE A 444 11.03 -24.81 0.18
C PHE A 444 12.00 -23.63 0.07
N TYR A 445 12.28 -22.94 1.19
CA TYR A 445 13.17 -21.79 1.25
C TYR A 445 14.27 -22.00 2.30
N LYS A 446 15.43 -21.40 2.03
CA LYS A 446 16.53 -21.29 3.00
C LYS A 446 17.05 -19.86 3.00
N VAL A 447 17.47 -19.41 4.18
CA VAL A 447 18.18 -18.13 4.35
C VAL A 447 19.61 -18.44 4.77
N GLU A 448 20.56 -17.95 3.98
CA GLU A 448 21.99 -18.08 4.24
C GLU A 448 22.68 -16.75 3.99
N ASN A 449 23.45 -16.26 4.95
CA ASN A 449 24.13 -14.97 4.87
C ASN A 449 23.20 -13.80 4.47
N GLY A 450 21.99 -13.76 5.05
CA GLY A 450 21.00 -12.72 4.77
C GLY A 450 20.33 -12.80 3.38
N LYS A 451 20.67 -13.81 2.58
CA LYS A 451 20.09 -14.04 1.25
C LYS A 451 19.16 -15.25 1.28
N ARG A 452 17.99 -15.09 0.69
CA ARG A 452 16.99 -16.14 0.58
C ARG A 452 17.17 -16.92 -0.71
N SER A 453 17.13 -18.25 -0.61
CA SER A 453 17.16 -19.20 -1.71
C SER A 453 15.88 -20.01 -1.74
N TYR A 454 15.44 -20.45 -2.90
CA TYR A 454 14.28 -21.32 -3.09
C TYR A 454 14.72 -22.68 -3.64
N TYR A 455 13.97 -23.74 -3.33
CA TYR A 455 14.19 -25.06 -3.90
C TYR A 455 13.80 -25.06 -5.38
N ASP A 456 14.77 -25.23 -6.25
CA ASP A 456 14.56 -25.37 -7.69
C ASP A 456 14.29 -26.83 -8.03
N ILE A 457 13.09 -27.10 -8.51
CA ILE A 457 12.59 -28.45 -8.77
C ILE A 457 13.38 -29.14 -9.86
N ALA A 458 13.77 -28.39 -10.91
CA ALA A 458 14.49 -28.95 -12.05
C ALA A 458 15.91 -29.43 -11.70
N SER A 459 16.66 -28.60 -10.94
CA SER A 459 18.03 -28.96 -10.51
C SER A 459 18.08 -29.72 -9.18
N LYS A 460 16.96 -29.82 -8.45
CA LYS A 460 16.86 -30.40 -7.11
C LYS A 460 17.81 -29.77 -6.08
N THR A 461 18.10 -28.48 -6.23
CA THR A 461 19.01 -27.72 -5.37
C THR A 461 18.41 -26.36 -5.02
N TYR A 462 19.01 -25.66 -4.02
CA TYR A 462 18.60 -24.32 -3.69
C TYR A 462 19.28 -23.30 -4.61
N LYS A 463 18.50 -22.40 -5.19
CA LYS A 463 18.94 -21.28 -6.02
C LYS A 463 18.55 -19.95 -5.39
N LYS A 464 19.36 -18.90 -5.56
CA LYS A 464 19.03 -17.54 -5.16
C LYS A 464 17.82 -17.05 -5.97
N ILE A 465 16.95 -16.27 -5.32
CA ILE A 465 15.80 -15.66 -6.00
C ILE A 465 16.30 -14.52 -6.89
N PRO A 466 16.12 -14.60 -8.22
CA PRO A 466 16.58 -13.55 -9.14
C PRO A 466 15.93 -12.20 -8.84
N GLY A 467 16.70 -11.11 -8.95
CA GLY A 467 16.22 -9.73 -8.74
C GLY A 467 16.15 -9.31 -7.27
N GLN A 468 16.39 -10.22 -6.31
CA GLN A 468 16.46 -9.89 -4.88
C GLN A 468 17.89 -9.66 -4.37
N GLU A 469 18.88 -9.73 -5.22
CA GLU A 469 20.30 -9.53 -4.84
C GLU A 469 20.55 -8.14 -4.27
N SER A 470 19.80 -7.15 -4.74
CA SER A 470 19.86 -5.76 -4.31
C SER A 470 18.88 -5.41 -3.19
N PHE A 471 18.02 -6.35 -2.74
CA PHE A 471 17.06 -6.06 -1.67
C PHE A 471 17.70 -6.32 -0.30
N ILE A 472 17.33 -5.50 0.67
CA ILE A 472 17.63 -5.70 2.08
C ILE A 472 16.30 -6.06 2.74
N LEU A 473 16.22 -7.29 3.27
CA LEU A 473 15.10 -7.79 4.05
C LEU A 473 15.59 -7.96 5.49
N LEU A 474 15.12 -7.11 6.39
CA LEU A 474 15.56 -7.11 7.80
C LEU A 474 15.24 -8.45 8.48
N SER A 475 14.14 -9.09 8.08
CA SER A 475 13.77 -10.43 8.56
C SER A 475 14.80 -11.51 8.28
N ASN A 476 15.66 -11.33 7.26
CA ASN A 476 16.73 -12.26 6.92
C ASN A 476 18.06 -11.94 7.63
N LEU A 477 18.14 -10.83 8.37
CA LEU A 477 19.36 -10.31 8.99
C LEU A 477 19.39 -10.50 10.51
N SER A 478 18.75 -11.54 11.04
CA SER A 478 18.72 -11.82 12.48
C SER A 478 20.10 -11.89 13.13
N ASP A 479 21.09 -12.39 12.40
CA ASP A 479 22.47 -12.55 12.85
C ASP A 479 23.28 -11.24 12.79
N ASN A 480 22.75 -10.21 12.13
CA ASN A 480 23.37 -8.90 12.00
C ASN A 480 22.87 -7.89 13.03
N ILE A 481 22.11 -8.32 14.04
CA ILE A 481 21.63 -7.43 15.12
C ILE A 481 22.80 -7.08 16.03
N VAL A 482 23.17 -5.81 16.03
CA VAL A 482 24.26 -5.29 16.89
C VAL A 482 23.77 -4.77 18.24
N TRP A 483 22.48 -4.45 18.34
CA TRP A 483 21.82 -4.05 19.58
C TRP A 483 20.29 -4.21 19.46
N LYS A 484 19.62 -4.49 20.57
CA LYS A 484 18.15 -4.59 20.64
C LYS A 484 17.64 -4.32 22.04
N ASN A 485 16.37 -3.87 22.12
CA ASN A 485 15.55 -3.87 23.34
C ASN A 485 14.11 -4.36 22.99
N ALA A 486 13.16 -4.15 23.90
CA ALA A 486 11.77 -4.57 23.67
C ALA A 486 11.08 -3.81 22.53
N GLY A 487 11.49 -2.58 22.22
CA GLY A 487 10.85 -1.70 21.25
C GLY A 487 11.60 -1.50 19.93
N ALA A 488 12.87 -1.94 19.83
CA ALA A 488 13.67 -1.70 18.64
C ALA A 488 14.81 -2.71 18.45
N ASN A 489 15.16 -2.95 17.18
CA ASN A 489 16.35 -3.68 16.75
C ASN A 489 17.26 -2.78 15.92
N LEU A 490 18.56 -2.87 16.13
CA LEU A 490 19.59 -2.18 15.36
C LEU A 490 20.42 -3.21 14.59
N TYR A 491 20.42 -3.11 13.27
CA TYR A 491 21.10 -4.03 12.35
C TYR A 491 22.30 -3.37 11.70
N ASP A 492 23.41 -4.09 11.59
CA ASP A 492 24.42 -3.78 10.59
C ASP A 492 23.94 -4.27 9.22
N ILE A 493 23.61 -3.32 8.33
CA ILE A 493 23.15 -3.62 6.97
C ILE A 493 24.28 -3.56 5.92
N GLY A 494 25.53 -3.53 6.38
CA GLY A 494 26.72 -3.49 5.54
C GLY A 494 27.10 -2.10 5.06
N ASP A 495 28.28 -1.98 4.47
CA ASP A 495 28.88 -0.73 3.93
C ASP A 495 29.01 0.39 4.98
N GLY A 496 29.09 0.03 6.27
CA GLY A 496 29.19 0.97 7.38
C GLY A 496 27.91 1.69 7.71
N ILE A 497 26.75 1.14 7.35
CA ILE A 497 25.43 1.72 7.63
C ILE A 497 24.66 0.83 8.63
N LEU A 498 24.12 1.48 9.66
CA LEU A 498 23.15 0.85 10.58
C LEU A 498 21.72 1.06 10.11
N ASN A 499 20.82 0.11 10.41
CA ASN A 499 19.37 0.29 10.30
C ASN A 499 18.69 0.07 11.65
N LEU A 500 17.92 1.05 12.09
CA LEU A 500 17.05 0.96 13.27
C LEU A 500 15.65 0.57 12.83
N GLU A 501 15.16 -0.57 13.31
CA GLU A 501 13.80 -1.06 13.12
C GLU A 501 13.00 -0.95 14.40
N PHE A 502 11.82 -0.31 14.36
CA PHE A 502 10.87 -0.28 15.47
C PHE A 502 10.09 -1.58 15.53
N LYS A 503 9.85 -2.08 16.75
CA LYS A 503 9.18 -3.36 17.03
C LYS A 503 7.97 -3.22 17.95
N SER A 504 7.67 -2.02 18.44
CA SER A 504 6.49 -1.75 19.24
C SER A 504 5.20 -1.94 18.44
N LYS A 505 4.06 -2.12 19.11
CA LYS A 505 2.76 -2.21 18.44
C LYS A 505 2.49 -0.95 17.61
N MET A 506 2.16 -1.09 16.32
CA MET A 506 2.01 0.02 15.38
C MET A 506 3.26 0.93 15.30
N ASN A 507 4.40 0.44 15.74
CA ASN A 507 5.65 1.18 15.81
C ASN A 507 5.52 2.53 16.56
N THR A 508 4.72 2.53 17.64
CA THR A 508 4.56 3.71 18.50
C THR A 508 5.86 4.02 19.23
N MET A 509 6.16 5.30 19.37
CA MET A 509 7.40 5.81 19.95
C MET A 509 7.22 5.96 21.47
N GLY A 510 7.60 4.91 22.22
CA GLY A 510 7.76 4.91 23.67
C GLY A 510 9.24 5.05 24.07
N SER A 511 9.52 4.89 25.37
CA SER A 511 10.88 4.98 25.95
C SER A 511 11.89 4.10 25.24
N GLU A 512 11.50 2.87 24.90
CA GLU A 512 12.39 1.89 24.26
C GLU A 512 12.77 2.30 22.83
N VAL A 513 11.84 2.89 22.08
CA VAL A 513 12.11 3.41 20.73
C VAL A 513 12.99 4.65 20.80
N ILE A 514 12.73 5.55 21.72
CA ILE A 514 13.57 6.75 21.99
C ILE A 514 14.98 6.35 22.38
N GLU A 515 15.14 5.36 23.26
CA GLU A 515 16.43 4.77 23.59
C GLU A 515 17.12 4.20 22.35
N GLY A 516 16.36 3.46 21.51
CA GLY A 516 16.86 2.89 20.27
C GLY A 516 17.40 3.93 19.28
N ILE A 517 16.70 5.06 19.10
CA ILE A 517 17.16 6.17 18.23
C ILE A 517 18.47 6.74 18.78
N ASN A 518 18.52 7.09 20.06
CA ASN A 518 19.72 7.66 20.68
C ASN A 518 20.91 6.68 20.65
N LYS A 519 20.64 5.38 20.90
CA LYS A 519 21.67 4.33 20.83
C LYS A 519 22.19 4.14 19.42
N GLY A 520 21.27 4.12 18.42
CA GLY A 520 21.62 4.00 17.02
C GLY A 520 22.53 5.13 16.55
N ILE A 521 22.19 6.38 16.89
CA ILE A 521 23.03 7.55 16.56
C ILE A 521 24.40 7.42 17.25
N SER A 522 24.44 7.10 18.56
CA SER A 522 25.69 7.01 19.30
C SER A 522 26.62 5.92 18.78
N LEU A 523 26.08 4.77 18.37
CA LEU A 523 26.88 3.71 17.76
C LEU A 523 27.34 4.09 16.35
N ALA A 524 26.45 4.75 15.57
CA ALA A 524 26.80 5.18 14.21
C ALA A 524 27.90 6.26 14.23
N GLU A 525 27.83 7.23 15.13
CA GLU A 525 28.87 8.25 15.30
C GLU A 525 30.24 7.68 15.71
N LYS A 526 30.23 6.52 16.40
CA LYS A 526 31.45 5.89 16.88
C LYS A 526 32.12 4.97 15.84
N ASP A 527 31.33 4.08 15.24
CA ASP A 527 31.87 2.91 14.53
C ASP A 527 31.33 2.76 13.09
N PHE A 528 30.37 3.61 12.64
CA PHE A 528 29.71 3.51 11.34
C PHE A 528 29.70 4.87 10.62
N ARG A 529 29.11 4.91 9.42
CA ARG A 529 29.10 6.09 8.54
C ARG A 529 27.75 6.78 8.45
N GLY A 530 26.70 6.12 8.90
CA GLY A 530 25.33 6.62 8.81
C GLY A 530 24.32 5.69 9.46
N LEU A 531 23.12 6.24 9.69
CA LEU A 531 21.98 5.55 10.27
C LEU A 531 20.77 5.66 9.35
N VAL A 532 20.16 4.53 9.01
CA VAL A 532 18.83 4.44 8.43
C VAL A 532 17.83 4.14 9.53
N ILE A 533 16.68 4.80 9.54
CA ILE A 533 15.54 4.45 10.39
C ILE A 533 14.43 3.96 9.46
N GLY A 534 14.23 2.64 9.43
CA GLY A 534 13.29 1.99 8.52
C GLY A 534 12.85 0.62 9.03
N ASN A 535 11.65 0.19 8.65
CA ASN A 535 11.09 -1.10 9.06
C ASN A 535 10.26 -1.75 7.93
N GLU A 536 9.90 -3.03 8.12
CA GLU A 536 9.11 -3.81 7.17
C GLU A 536 7.65 -4.00 7.59
N SER A 537 7.17 -3.27 8.61
CA SER A 537 5.80 -3.39 9.11
C SER A 537 4.76 -3.17 8.01
N SER A 538 3.79 -4.04 7.88
CA SER A 538 2.67 -3.86 6.96
C SER A 538 1.66 -2.80 7.42
N GLU A 539 1.71 -2.38 8.68
CA GLU A 539 0.72 -1.50 9.29
C GLU A 539 1.14 -0.03 9.28
N ALA A 540 2.34 0.26 9.78
CA ALA A 540 2.81 1.64 9.93
C ALA A 540 4.34 1.71 9.96
N PHE A 541 4.91 2.77 9.40
CA PHE A 541 6.26 3.21 9.74
C PHE A 541 6.31 3.61 11.22
N SER A 542 5.40 4.49 11.65
CA SER A 542 5.13 4.80 13.05
C SER A 542 3.76 5.49 13.20
N ALA A 543 2.97 5.05 14.16
CA ALA A 543 1.71 5.70 14.52
C ALA A 543 1.90 6.89 15.49
N GLY A 544 3.13 7.29 15.76
CA GLY A 544 3.47 8.42 16.62
C GLY A 544 3.75 8.05 18.08
N ALA A 545 3.63 9.00 18.96
CA ALA A 545 3.91 8.83 20.39
C ALA A 545 2.93 7.86 21.07
N ASN A 546 3.35 7.28 22.19
CA ASN A 546 2.50 6.40 23.01
C ASN A 546 1.40 7.19 23.74
N LEU A 547 0.25 7.35 23.06
CA LEU A 547 -0.89 8.11 23.59
C LEU A 547 -1.45 7.54 24.90
N ALA A 548 -1.36 6.21 25.13
CA ALA A 548 -1.85 5.62 26.35
C ALA A 548 -1.04 6.05 27.59
N MET A 549 0.28 6.13 27.44
CA MET A 549 1.18 6.63 28.50
C MET A 549 0.90 8.10 28.79
N LEU A 550 0.79 8.93 27.75
CA LEU A 550 0.47 10.35 27.90
C LEU A 550 -0.88 10.56 28.62
N PHE A 551 -1.90 9.77 28.23
CA PHE A 551 -3.22 9.83 28.83
C PHE A 551 -3.18 9.46 30.33
N MET A 552 -2.40 8.45 30.72
CA MET A 552 -2.24 8.06 32.13
C MET A 552 -1.63 9.19 32.95
N PHE A 553 -0.50 9.75 32.52
CA PHE A 553 0.13 10.86 33.22
C PHE A 553 -0.80 12.10 33.31
N ALA A 554 -1.55 12.38 32.24
CA ALA A 554 -2.45 13.52 32.24
C ALA A 554 -3.66 13.35 33.19
N ILE A 555 -4.21 12.13 33.35
CA ILE A 555 -5.28 11.82 34.32
C ILE A 555 -4.73 11.93 35.77
N GLU A 556 -3.53 11.43 35.99
CA GLU A 556 -2.85 11.46 37.31
C GLU A 556 -2.31 12.85 37.63
N GLN A 557 -2.41 13.81 36.69
CA GLN A 557 -1.91 15.19 36.79
C GLN A 557 -0.39 15.30 37.00
N GLU A 558 0.35 14.29 36.50
CA GLU A 558 1.81 14.21 36.55
C GLU A 558 2.42 15.08 35.43
N PHE A 559 2.22 16.40 35.51
CA PHE A 559 2.63 17.34 34.47
C PHE A 559 4.15 17.47 34.37
N ASP A 560 4.88 17.28 35.44
CA ASP A 560 6.36 17.28 35.45
C ASP A 560 6.89 16.09 34.65
N GLU A 561 6.29 14.92 34.81
CA GLU A 561 6.61 13.73 34.04
C GLU A 561 6.31 13.92 32.54
N ILE A 562 5.16 14.51 32.20
CA ILE A 562 4.83 14.86 30.82
C ILE A 562 5.86 15.82 30.24
N ASN A 563 6.21 16.88 31.00
CA ASN A 563 7.22 17.85 30.58
C ASN A 563 8.57 17.21 30.32
N MET A 564 9.02 16.31 31.19
CA MET A 564 10.27 15.57 31.05
C MET A 564 10.26 14.67 29.82
N VAL A 565 9.20 13.90 29.62
CA VAL A 565 9.05 12.99 28.47
C VAL A 565 9.06 13.77 27.15
N ILE A 566 8.33 14.89 27.06
CA ILE A 566 8.32 15.73 25.86
C ILE A 566 9.67 16.39 25.62
N ALA A 567 10.35 16.86 26.66
CA ALA A 567 11.70 17.42 26.53
C ALA A 567 12.69 16.37 26.00
N GLN A 568 12.63 15.13 26.50
CA GLN A 568 13.45 14.03 26.01
C GLN A 568 13.13 13.68 24.54
N PHE A 569 11.86 13.71 24.17
CA PHE A 569 11.43 13.49 22.79
C PHE A 569 11.99 14.56 21.86
N GLN A 570 11.83 15.86 22.22
CA GLN A 570 12.40 16.99 21.48
C GLN A 570 13.91 16.86 21.32
N GLN A 571 14.63 16.55 22.41
CA GLN A 571 16.09 16.36 22.38
C GLN A 571 16.49 15.22 21.46
N THR A 572 15.73 14.13 21.41
CA THR A 572 16.00 13.01 20.50
C THR A 572 15.80 13.41 19.05
N MET A 573 14.75 14.17 18.71
CA MET A 573 14.55 14.72 17.36
C MET A 573 15.68 15.66 16.96
N MET A 574 16.08 16.56 17.86
CA MET A 574 17.22 17.46 17.64
C MET A 574 18.54 16.71 17.52
N ARG A 575 18.73 15.61 18.27
CA ARG A 575 19.90 14.75 18.13
C ARG A 575 19.96 14.07 16.78
N ALA A 576 18.83 13.61 16.23
CA ALA A 576 18.78 13.06 14.89
C ALA A 576 19.16 14.10 13.83
N ARG A 577 18.62 15.34 13.94
CA ARG A 577 18.94 16.43 13.03
C ARG A 577 20.39 16.89 13.07
N TYR A 578 21.00 16.91 14.26
CA TYR A 578 22.34 17.48 14.52
C TYR A 578 23.36 16.41 14.88
N SER A 579 23.19 15.19 14.33
CA SER A 579 24.19 14.14 14.45
C SER A 579 25.43 14.44 13.60
N SER A 580 26.57 13.86 13.96
CA SER A 580 27.80 13.96 13.18
C SER A 580 27.84 12.99 11.99
N ILE A 581 26.83 12.16 11.85
CA ILE A 581 26.63 11.22 10.73
C ILE A 581 25.25 11.44 10.09
N PRO A 582 25.06 11.13 8.81
CA PRO A 582 23.76 11.25 8.18
C PRO A 582 22.72 10.30 8.79
N VAL A 583 21.54 10.84 9.11
CA VAL A 583 20.36 10.10 9.53
C VAL A 583 19.32 10.16 8.42
N VAL A 584 19.01 9.01 7.84
CA VAL A 584 18.04 8.87 6.75
C VAL A 584 16.83 8.09 7.25
N THR A 585 15.62 8.60 7.02
CA THR A 585 14.39 7.88 7.35
C THR A 585 13.75 7.27 6.11
N ALA A 586 13.11 6.10 6.30
CA ALA A 586 12.49 5.33 5.23
C ALA A 586 10.97 5.10 5.49
N PRO A 587 10.13 6.18 5.50
CA PRO A 587 8.72 6.06 5.83
C PRO A 587 7.91 5.39 4.72
N HIS A 588 6.85 4.69 5.15
CA HIS A 588 5.86 4.03 4.31
C HIS A 588 4.54 3.92 5.06
N THR A 589 3.44 3.66 4.38
CA THR A 589 2.12 3.55 5.01
C THR A 589 1.87 4.71 5.99
N LEU A 590 1.55 4.47 7.24
CA LEU A 590 1.27 5.51 8.22
C LEU A 590 2.57 6.02 8.90
N ALA A 591 2.80 7.32 8.84
CA ALA A 591 3.87 8.03 9.56
C ALA A 591 3.24 9.25 10.26
N LEU A 592 2.62 9.04 11.43
CA LEU A 592 1.73 10.01 12.06
C LEU A 592 2.36 10.62 13.31
N GLY A 593 2.00 11.86 13.60
CA GLY A 593 2.40 12.55 14.83
C GLY A 593 3.90 12.52 15.03
N GLY A 594 4.37 11.98 16.16
CA GLY A 594 5.81 11.80 16.44
C GLY A 594 6.58 11.07 15.35
N GLY A 595 5.94 10.13 14.62
CA GLY A 595 6.54 9.50 13.45
C GLY A 595 6.72 10.48 12.27
N CYS A 596 5.80 11.44 12.08
CA CYS A 596 5.97 12.55 11.16
C CYS A 596 7.11 13.47 11.62
N GLU A 597 7.14 13.84 12.90
CA GLU A 597 8.16 14.71 13.49
C GLU A 597 9.57 14.13 13.29
N LEU A 598 9.77 12.82 13.46
CA LEU A 598 11.04 12.16 13.18
C LEU A 598 11.47 12.35 11.72
N ASN A 599 10.56 12.17 10.76
CA ASN A 599 10.85 12.38 9.33
C ASN A 599 11.21 13.83 9.02
N LEU A 600 10.54 14.79 9.67
CA LEU A 600 10.84 16.22 9.50
C LEU A 600 12.26 16.59 9.99
N HIS A 601 12.82 15.83 10.93
CA HIS A 601 14.15 16.07 11.52
C HIS A 601 15.27 15.25 10.84
N ALA A 602 14.99 14.39 9.88
CA ALA A 602 15.99 13.62 9.16
C ALA A 602 16.81 14.47 8.18
N ASP A 603 18.05 14.10 7.95
CA ASP A 603 18.88 14.72 6.89
C ASP A 603 18.27 14.50 5.51
N LYS A 604 17.75 13.31 5.27
CA LYS A 604 17.04 12.95 4.04
C LYS A 604 15.93 11.95 4.32
N VAL A 605 14.79 12.17 3.68
CA VAL A 605 13.66 11.24 3.73
C VAL A 605 13.62 10.46 2.40
N VAL A 606 13.64 9.15 2.48
CA VAL A 606 13.41 8.24 1.36
C VAL A 606 12.04 7.62 1.57
N ALA A 607 11.00 8.26 1.03
CA ALA A 607 9.61 7.87 1.28
C ALA A 607 9.10 6.88 0.23
N HIS A 608 8.38 5.86 0.66
CA HIS A 608 7.58 5.07 -0.27
C HIS A 608 6.44 5.92 -0.86
N ALA A 609 6.11 5.75 -2.13
CA ALA A 609 5.04 6.52 -2.79
C ALA A 609 3.70 6.48 -2.04
N GLU A 610 3.37 5.35 -1.40
CA GLU A 610 2.22 5.19 -0.51
C GLU A 610 2.63 5.48 0.95
N THR A 611 3.08 6.70 1.21
CA THR A 611 3.32 7.22 2.56
C THR A 611 2.21 8.20 2.90
N TYR A 612 1.51 7.91 3.99
CA TYR A 612 0.43 8.71 4.56
C TYR A 612 0.93 9.36 5.84
N MET A 613 1.43 10.59 5.72
CA MET A 613 2.12 11.28 6.80
C MET A 613 1.40 12.56 7.17
N GLY A 614 1.37 12.89 8.46
CA GLY A 614 0.75 14.09 8.97
C GLY A 614 0.98 14.32 10.45
N LEU A 615 0.92 15.60 10.86
CA LEU A 615 0.87 16.03 12.24
C LEU A 615 -0.60 15.98 12.69
N VAL A 616 -0.96 14.97 13.45
CA VAL A 616 -2.36 14.59 13.74
C VAL A 616 -2.81 14.91 15.17
N GLU A 617 -1.95 15.52 15.94
CA GLU A 617 -2.11 15.82 17.37
C GLU A 617 -3.37 16.63 17.67
N PHE A 618 -3.74 17.53 16.78
CA PHE A 618 -4.95 18.35 16.89
C PHE A 618 -6.22 17.49 17.06
N GLY A 619 -6.28 16.37 16.37
CA GLY A 619 -7.40 15.44 16.45
C GLY A 619 -7.64 14.86 17.84
N VAL A 620 -6.60 14.76 18.67
CA VAL A 620 -6.66 14.25 20.05
C VAL A 620 -6.61 15.36 21.11
N GLY A 621 -6.71 16.62 20.68
CA GLY A 621 -6.86 17.75 21.60
C GLY A 621 -5.58 18.46 22.02
N ILE A 622 -4.46 18.18 21.36
CA ILE A 622 -3.13 18.75 21.62
C ILE A 622 -2.53 19.31 20.32
N ILE A 623 -1.36 19.91 20.39
CA ILE A 623 -0.55 20.33 19.24
C ILE A 623 0.67 19.44 19.08
N PRO A 624 1.34 19.39 17.91
CA PRO A 624 2.64 18.72 17.80
C PRO A 624 3.65 19.33 18.77
N ALA A 625 4.39 18.50 19.47
CA ALA A 625 5.34 18.97 20.51
C ALA A 625 6.67 18.22 20.53
N GLY A 626 6.92 17.34 19.57
CA GLY A 626 8.24 16.76 19.33
C GLY A 626 9.08 17.57 18.34
N GLY A 627 8.74 18.82 18.13
CA GLY A 627 9.38 19.74 17.19
C GLY A 627 8.60 19.93 15.89
N GLY A 628 7.40 19.35 15.74
CA GLY A 628 6.63 19.44 14.50
C GLY A 628 6.15 20.84 14.17
N THR A 629 5.64 21.59 15.16
CA THR A 629 5.24 22.99 14.97
C THR A 629 6.45 23.88 14.68
N LYS A 630 7.56 23.67 15.42
CA LYS A 630 8.84 24.36 15.20
C LYS A 630 9.37 24.11 13.79
N GLU A 631 9.35 22.85 13.32
CA GLU A 631 9.81 22.51 11.97
C GLU A 631 8.98 23.20 10.89
N MET A 632 7.67 23.25 11.04
CA MET A 632 6.82 23.93 10.06
C MET A 632 7.05 25.44 10.04
N ALA A 633 7.30 26.06 11.20
CA ALA A 633 7.69 27.47 11.28
C ALA A 633 9.04 27.72 10.59
N LEU A 634 10.04 26.86 10.82
CA LEU A 634 11.36 26.93 10.20
C LEU A 634 11.26 26.77 8.68
N ARG A 635 10.55 25.75 8.20
CA ARG A 635 10.37 25.48 6.75
C ARG A 635 9.61 26.61 6.05
N CYS A 636 8.64 27.22 6.71
CA CYS A 636 7.96 28.43 6.18
C CYS A 636 8.94 29.61 6.11
N SER A 637 9.74 29.82 7.16
CA SER A 637 10.78 30.87 7.18
C SER A 637 11.76 30.72 6.01
N ASP A 638 12.17 29.50 5.67
CA ASP A 638 13.07 29.22 4.56
C ASP A 638 12.44 29.49 3.17
N MET A 639 11.10 29.53 3.09
CA MET A 639 10.37 29.85 1.85
C MET A 639 10.11 31.34 1.65
N TYR A 640 10.42 32.21 2.63
CA TYR A 640 10.13 33.64 2.54
C TYR A 640 11.15 34.34 1.62
N HIS A 641 10.63 34.99 0.57
CA HIS A 641 11.41 35.84 -0.32
C HIS A 641 10.97 37.30 -0.22
N ALA A 642 11.83 38.20 -0.66
CA ALA A 642 11.53 39.62 -0.64
C ALA A 642 10.31 39.93 -1.51
N GLY A 643 9.27 40.51 -0.91
CA GLY A 643 8.00 40.83 -1.57
C GLY A 643 6.90 39.78 -1.41
N ASP A 644 7.17 38.69 -0.77
CA ASP A 644 6.14 37.64 -0.49
C ASP A 644 5.15 38.08 0.59
N THR A 645 3.94 37.55 0.51
CA THR A 645 2.97 37.57 1.61
C THR A 645 3.23 36.38 2.53
N GLU A 646 4.22 36.51 3.43
CA GLU A 646 4.71 35.47 4.33
C GLU A 646 3.60 34.78 5.13
N LEU A 647 2.55 35.53 5.52
CA LEU A 647 1.41 34.97 6.25
C LEU A 647 0.61 33.94 5.45
N ASN A 648 0.54 34.05 4.12
CA ASN A 648 -0.13 33.02 3.29
C ASN A 648 0.62 31.67 3.31
N ILE A 649 1.94 31.71 3.31
CA ILE A 649 2.79 30.50 3.41
C ILE A 649 2.57 29.85 4.77
N LEU A 650 2.64 30.64 5.84
CA LEU A 650 2.44 30.16 7.20
C LEU A 650 1.01 29.64 7.44
N GLN A 651 0.00 30.27 6.82
CA GLN A 651 -1.40 29.83 6.90
C GLN A 651 -1.61 28.43 6.35
N THR A 652 -0.93 28.05 5.26
CA THR A 652 -1.02 26.70 4.68
C THR A 652 -0.48 25.67 5.67
N ALA A 653 0.67 25.92 6.28
CA ALA A 653 1.24 25.04 7.30
C ALA A 653 0.34 24.92 8.53
N PHE A 654 -0.16 26.07 9.03
CA PHE A 654 -1.13 26.10 10.14
C PHE A 654 -2.38 25.26 9.84
N MET A 655 -2.97 25.43 8.66
CA MET A 655 -4.19 24.69 8.29
C MET A 655 -3.94 23.18 8.16
N ASN A 656 -2.77 22.74 7.66
CA ASN A 656 -2.43 21.32 7.60
C ASN A 656 -2.39 20.69 9.01
N ILE A 657 -1.85 21.42 10.00
CA ILE A 657 -1.80 20.94 11.40
C ILE A 657 -3.20 21.03 12.05
N ALA A 658 -3.89 22.17 11.92
CA ALA A 658 -5.18 22.41 12.57
C ALA A 658 -6.30 21.49 12.04
N GLN A 659 -6.17 20.98 10.83
CA GLN A 659 -7.07 19.98 10.26
C GLN A 659 -6.61 18.53 10.51
N ALA A 660 -5.49 18.34 11.20
CA ALA A 660 -4.85 17.02 11.36
C ALA A 660 -4.71 16.30 10.00
N LYS A 661 -4.31 17.05 8.96
CA LYS A 661 -4.29 16.54 7.59
C LYS A 661 -3.22 15.46 7.44
N VAL A 662 -3.64 14.34 6.89
CA VAL A 662 -2.76 13.24 6.49
C VAL A 662 -2.71 13.21 4.97
N SER A 663 -1.51 13.13 4.41
CA SER A 663 -1.34 13.01 2.95
C SER A 663 -1.93 11.72 2.42
N THR A 664 -2.31 11.73 1.15
CA THR A 664 -2.80 10.55 0.40
C THR A 664 -1.70 9.90 -0.45
N SER A 665 -0.48 10.47 -0.42
CA SER A 665 0.70 9.98 -1.13
C SER A 665 1.95 10.72 -0.67
N ALA A 666 3.14 10.19 -0.98
CA ALA A 666 4.40 10.90 -0.79
C ALA A 666 4.51 12.15 -1.70
N GLN A 667 3.83 12.17 -2.84
CA GLN A 667 3.83 13.35 -3.72
C GLN A 667 3.07 14.53 -3.08
N GLU A 668 1.93 14.26 -2.43
CA GLU A 668 1.19 15.29 -1.71
C GLU A 668 2.01 15.87 -0.54
N LEU A 669 2.91 15.08 0.07
CA LEU A 669 3.81 15.60 1.11
C LEU A 669 4.76 16.69 0.60
N ARG A 670 5.15 16.68 -0.67
CA ARG A 670 5.89 17.80 -1.27
C ARG A 670 5.04 19.05 -1.35
N GLU A 671 3.76 18.91 -1.75
CA GLU A 671 2.80 20.00 -1.80
C GLU A 671 2.50 20.59 -0.40
N MET A 672 2.57 19.72 0.64
CA MET A 672 2.41 20.12 2.05
C MET A 672 3.71 20.68 2.69
N ASN A 673 4.83 20.70 1.96
CA ASN A 673 6.17 21.05 2.48
C ASN A 673 6.66 20.13 3.61
N TYR A 674 6.18 18.87 3.64
CA TYR A 674 6.65 17.83 4.57
C TYR A 674 7.81 17.03 3.96
N LEU A 675 7.87 16.91 2.62
CA LEU A 675 9.06 16.51 1.87
C LEU A 675 9.65 17.70 1.13
N GLN A 676 10.98 17.77 1.11
CA GLN A 676 11.77 18.79 0.44
C GLN A 676 12.35 18.24 -0.88
N ASP A 677 12.97 19.10 -1.71
CA ASP A 677 13.55 18.68 -2.99
C ASP A 677 14.69 17.67 -2.85
N LYS A 678 15.41 17.69 -1.72
CA LYS A 678 16.48 16.72 -1.40
C LYS A 678 15.94 15.32 -1.12
N ASP A 679 14.64 15.19 -0.80
CA ASP A 679 14.02 13.93 -0.41
C ASP A 679 13.64 13.09 -1.63
N GLN A 680 13.65 11.78 -1.46
CA GLN A 680 13.41 10.81 -2.54
C GLN A 680 12.07 10.11 -2.36
N ILE A 681 11.39 9.84 -3.49
CA ILE A 681 10.19 9.00 -3.51
C ILE A 681 10.51 7.70 -4.22
N VAL A 682 10.31 6.58 -3.54
CA VAL A 682 10.54 5.21 -4.03
C VAL A 682 9.21 4.56 -4.32
N LEU A 683 9.07 3.98 -5.50
CA LEU A 683 7.82 3.37 -5.94
C LEU A 683 7.67 1.92 -5.47
N ASN A 684 8.75 1.16 -5.45
CA ASN A 684 8.74 -0.22 -4.96
C ASN A 684 9.13 -0.29 -3.48
N ARG A 685 8.18 -0.66 -2.64
CA ARG A 685 8.40 -0.77 -1.19
C ARG A 685 9.52 -1.74 -0.82
N SER A 686 9.69 -2.82 -1.56
CA SER A 686 10.74 -3.82 -1.27
C SER A 686 12.16 -3.28 -1.45
N ARG A 687 12.31 -2.14 -2.15
CA ARG A 687 13.58 -1.44 -2.34
C ARG A 687 13.84 -0.35 -1.30
N LEU A 688 12.86 -0.03 -0.47
CA LEU A 688 12.89 1.16 0.38
C LEU A 688 14.13 1.21 1.29
N ILE A 689 14.48 0.12 1.97
CA ILE A 689 15.64 0.08 2.88
C ILE A 689 16.96 0.19 2.09
N VAL A 690 17.08 -0.46 0.91
CA VAL A 690 18.30 -0.36 0.12
C VAL A 690 18.49 1.04 -0.47
N GLU A 691 17.40 1.68 -0.92
CA GLU A 691 17.45 3.06 -1.41
C GLU A 691 17.80 4.05 -0.29
N ALA A 692 17.26 3.84 0.92
CA ALA A 692 17.64 4.64 2.09
C ALA A 692 19.09 4.42 2.51
N LYS A 693 19.58 3.17 2.44
CA LYS A 693 20.99 2.86 2.65
C LYS A 693 21.87 3.59 1.64
N GLN A 694 21.52 3.53 0.36
CA GLN A 694 22.25 4.22 -0.69
C GLN A 694 22.28 5.73 -0.47
N ALA A 695 21.15 6.32 -0.06
CA ALA A 695 21.07 7.74 0.27
C ALA A 695 21.99 8.13 1.45
N ALA A 696 22.10 7.27 2.47
CA ALA A 696 23.01 7.49 3.60
C ALA A 696 24.48 7.41 3.17
N ILE A 697 24.82 6.44 2.30
CA ILE A 697 26.16 6.30 1.73
C ILE A 697 26.52 7.54 0.90
N GLU A 698 25.62 7.99 0.04
CA GLU A 698 25.85 9.18 -0.81
C GLU A 698 26.08 10.44 0.02
N LEU A 699 25.32 10.64 1.09
CA LEU A 699 25.55 11.77 2.00
C LEU A 699 26.91 11.67 2.66
N ALA A 700 27.30 10.49 3.16
CA ALA A 700 28.60 10.29 3.82
C ALA A 700 29.76 10.48 2.84
N ASP A 701 29.68 9.93 1.61
CA ASP A 701 30.73 10.00 0.58
C ASP A 701 30.89 11.41 0.00
N ASN A 702 29.82 12.20 -0.03
CA ASN A 702 29.85 13.59 -0.48
C ASN A 702 30.33 14.59 0.60
N GLY A 703 30.90 14.10 1.69
CA GLY A 703 31.48 14.94 2.74
C GLY A 703 30.44 15.54 3.68
N TYR A 704 29.50 14.72 4.14
CA TYR A 704 28.52 15.13 5.16
C TYR A 704 29.20 15.84 6.33
N THR A 705 28.64 16.96 6.70
CA THR A 705 29.08 17.74 7.86
C THR A 705 27.91 18.00 8.79
N GLN A 706 28.15 17.87 10.07
CA GLN A 706 27.13 18.13 11.10
C GLN A 706 26.51 19.52 10.91
N PRO A 707 25.18 19.62 10.75
CA PRO A 707 24.48 20.91 10.63
C PRO A 707 24.63 21.74 11.92
N LYS A 708 24.46 23.05 11.82
CA LYS A 708 24.40 23.95 12.98
C LYS A 708 22.95 24.25 13.33
N GLN A 709 22.66 24.33 14.63
CA GLN A 709 21.36 24.78 15.12
C GLN A 709 21.02 26.18 14.57
N ARG A 710 19.77 26.33 14.15
CA ARG A 710 19.26 27.54 13.54
C ARG A 710 18.86 28.57 14.60
N ASN A 711 19.22 29.81 14.35
CA ASN A 711 18.87 30.98 15.17
C ASN A 711 18.29 32.13 14.36
N ASP A 712 17.90 31.85 13.13
CA ASP A 712 17.46 32.78 12.11
C ASP A 712 16.04 32.49 11.61
N ILE A 713 15.24 31.79 12.40
CA ILE A 713 13.85 31.42 12.02
C ILE A 713 12.98 32.64 12.16
N LYS A 714 12.50 33.21 11.05
CA LYS A 714 11.62 34.37 11.02
C LYS A 714 10.19 33.99 11.42
N VAL A 715 9.71 34.59 12.48
CA VAL A 715 8.34 34.43 13.00
C VAL A 715 7.61 35.79 12.97
N GLN A 716 6.26 35.72 12.94
CA GLN A 716 5.44 36.94 12.68
C GLN A 716 5.02 37.67 13.96
N GLY A 717 5.20 37.09 15.13
CA GLY A 717 4.81 37.64 16.40
C GLY A 717 3.31 37.99 16.51
N LYS A 718 2.97 39.02 17.27
CA LYS A 718 1.58 39.41 17.54
C LYS A 718 0.76 39.73 16.28
N THR A 719 1.39 40.19 15.22
CA THR A 719 0.69 40.48 13.94
C THR A 719 0.14 39.19 13.32
N GLY A 720 0.95 38.16 13.25
CA GLY A 720 0.52 36.82 12.74
C GLY A 720 -0.51 36.18 13.66
N ILE A 721 -0.30 36.19 14.98
CA ILE A 721 -1.25 35.67 15.96
C ILE A 721 -2.61 36.34 15.80
N ALA A 722 -2.67 37.68 15.71
CA ALA A 722 -3.93 38.42 15.59
C ALA A 722 -4.72 38.02 14.33
N LEU A 723 -4.03 37.81 13.20
CA LEU A 723 -4.68 37.39 11.97
C LEU A 723 -5.28 35.98 12.10
N PHE A 724 -4.51 35.02 12.63
CA PHE A 724 -5.01 33.66 12.83
C PHE A 724 -6.15 33.60 13.86
N MET A 725 -6.05 34.35 14.97
CA MET A 725 -7.13 34.44 15.97
C MET A 725 -8.43 35.01 15.37
N ALA A 726 -8.34 36.01 14.47
CA ALA A 726 -9.52 36.52 13.77
C ALA A 726 -10.18 35.45 12.90
N GLY A 727 -9.40 34.68 12.14
CA GLY A 727 -9.90 33.54 11.35
C GLY A 727 -10.51 32.41 12.20
N ILE A 728 -9.86 32.06 13.29
CA ILE A 728 -10.36 31.06 14.26
C ILE A 728 -11.68 31.50 14.87
N ALA A 729 -11.78 32.78 15.26
CA ALA A 729 -13.01 33.33 15.82
C ALA A 729 -14.17 33.29 14.81
N GLN A 730 -13.91 33.58 13.53
CA GLN A 730 -14.93 33.50 12.46
C GLN A 730 -15.41 32.04 12.29
N MET A 731 -14.49 31.06 12.23
CA MET A 731 -14.85 29.64 12.12
C MET A 731 -15.66 29.14 13.33
N ARG A 732 -15.32 29.59 14.53
CA ARG A 732 -16.06 29.28 15.75
C ARG A 732 -17.47 29.89 15.74
N LEU A 733 -17.60 31.19 15.41
CA LEU A 733 -18.90 31.88 15.32
C LEU A 733 -19.82 31.26 14.26
N ALA A 734 -19.25 30.75 13.17
CA ALA A 734 -19.95 30.04 12.11
C ALA A 734 -20.23 28.53 12.44
N ASN A 735 -19.88 28.08 13.64
CA ASN A 735 -20.01 26.68 14.07
C ASN A 735 -19.29 25.62 13.20
N TYR A 736 -18.22 26.03 12.49
CA TYR A 736 -17.36 25.08 11.78
C TYR A 736 -16.42 24.32 12.71
N ILE A 737 -16.06 24.92 13.84
CA ILE A 737 -15.18 24.35 14.85
C ILE A 737 -15.81 24.50 16.25
N SER A 738 -15.45 23.57 17.17
CA SER A 738 -15.89 23.65 18.57
C SER A 738 -15.10 24.70 19.36
N ASP A 739 -15.57 25.01 20.57
CA ASP A 739 -14.83 25.89 21.50
C ASP A 739 -13.47 25.32 21.85
N HIS A 740 -13.37 23.99 21.96
CA HIS A 740 -12.11 23.34 22.27
C HIS A 740 -11.17 23.34 21.06
N ASP A 741 -11.69 23.14 19.84
CA ASP A 741 -10.90 23.30 18.61
C ASP A 741 -10.34 24.71 18.51
N ALA A 742 -11.14 25.74 18.80
CA ALA A 742 -10.68 27.12 18.80
C ALA A 742 -9.57 27.35 19.85
N LYS A 743 -9.66 26.72 21.03
CA LYS A 743 -8.62 26.80 22.06
C LYS A 743 -7.30 26.20 21.59
N ILE A 744 -7.34 24.99 21.01
CA ILE A 744 -6.16 24.30 20.46
C ILE A 744 -5.56 25.11 19.32
N ALA A 745 -6.40 25.61 18.39
CA ALA A 745 -5.97 26.41 17.25
C ALA A 745 -5.28 27.72 17.69
N ASN A 746 -5.79 28.37 18.74
CA ASN A 746 -5.15 29.57 19.30
C ASN A 746 -3.77 29.26 19.90
N LYS A 747 -3.59 28.10 20.57
CA LYS A 747 -2.28 27.64 21.07
C LYS A 747 -1.32 27.34 19.91
N LEU A 748 -1.82 26.68 18.85
CA LEU A 748 -1.03 26.44 17.64
C LEU A 748 -0.62 27.77 16.97
N ALA A 749 -1.57 28.72 16.81
CA ALA A 749 -1.29 30.05 16.25
C ALA A 749 -0.24 30.80 17.07
N TYR A 750 -0.31 30.70 18.39
CA TYR A 750 0.67 31.29 19.31
C TYR A 750 2.08 30.74 19.04
N VAL A 751 2.24 29.41 19.00
CA VAL A 751 3.57 28.79 18.83
C VAL A 751 4.15 29.05 17.45
N ILE A 752 3.38 28.80 16.38
CA ILE A 752 3.90 28.90 14.99
C ILE A 752 4.28 30.35 14.59
N ASN A 753 3.74 31.35 15.29
CA ASN A 753 4.08 32.76 15.10
C ASN A 753 5.18 33.27 16.10
N GLY A 754 5.72 32.40 16.95
CA GLY A 754 6.81 32.77 17.88
C GLY A 754 6.35 33.45 19.19
N GLY A 755 5.08 33.25 19.59
CA GLY A 755 4.60 33.74 20.88
C GLY A 755 4.39 35.29 20.94
N ASP A 756 4.46 35.82 22.13
CA ASP A 756 4.15 37.24 22.44
C ASP A 756 5.19 38.27 21.95
N LEU A 757 5.86 38.02 20.87
CA LEU A 757 6.79 38.96 20.25
C LEU A 757 6.06 40.15 19.63
N SER A 758 6.52 41.38 19.91
CA SER A 758 5.83 42.61 19.50
C SER A 758 5.80 42.81 17.98
N TYR A 759 6.80 42.30 17.26
CA TYR A 759 6.96 42.39 15.81
C TYR A 759 7.64 41.14 15.23
N ALA A 760 7.59 41.02 13.90
CA ALA A 760 8.28 39.92 13.22
C ALA A 760 9.80 39.98 13.44
N GLN A 761 10.40 38.89 13.87
CA GLN A 761 11.83 38.82 14.14
C GLN A 761 12.34 37.38 14.07
N ASN A 762 13.64 37.22 14.08
CA ASN A 762 14.28 35.91 14.10
C ASN A 762 14.34 35.34 15.51
N VAL A 763 14.11 34.05 15.64
CA VAL A 763 14.19 33.29 16.89
C VAL A 763 15.04 32.03 16.69
N THR A 764 15.42 31.40 17.79
CA THR A 764 16.14 30.11 17.79
C THR A 764 15.18 28.94 17.74
N GLU A 765 15.65 27.77 17.31
CA GLU A 765 14.88 26.53 17.40
C GLU A 765 14.47 26.22 18.84
N GLN A 766 15.41 26.39 19.81
CA GLN A 766 15.11 26.11 21.20
C GLN A 766 13.99 26.97 21.76
N TYR A 767 13.93 28.24 21.37
CA TYR A 767 12.83 29.12 21.75
C TYR A 767 11.46 28.58 21.29
N LEU A 768 11.37 28.13 20.04
CA LEU A 768 10.14 27.54 19.52
C LEU A 768 9.78 26.20 20.15
N LEU A 769 10.77 25.35 20.45
CA LEU A 769 10.58 24.10 21.18
C LEU A 769 10.04 24.33 22.59
N ASP A 770 10.51 25.37 23.29
CA ASP A 770 10.03 25.71 24.63
C ASP A 770 8.58 26.20 24.60
N LEU A 771 8.22 27.07 23.62
CA LEU A 771 6.82 27.48 23.38
C LEU A 771 5.90 26.31 23.04
N GLU A 772 6.38 25.40 22.19
CA GLU A 772 5.65 24.22 21.77
C GLU A 772 5.32 23.32 22.97
N ARG A 773 6.32 23.04 23.82
CA ARG A 773 6.16 22.24 25.02
C ARG A 773 5.24 22.88 26.05
N GLU A 774 5.35 24.20 26.30
CA GLU A 774 4.45 24.95 27.19
C GLU A 774 2.99 24.85 26.73
N ALA A 775 2.76 25.13 25.45
CA ALA A 775 1.42 25.06 24.85
C ALA A 775 0.82 23.64 24.93
N PHE A 776 1.63 22.60 24.65
CA PHE A 776 1.23 21.21 24.76
C PHE A 776 0.82 20.85 26.20
N LEU A 777 1.65 21.17 27.19
CA LEU A 777 1.36 20.92 28.61
C LEU A 777 0.05 21.58 29.04
N SER A 778 -0.17 22.83 28.63
CA SER A 778 -1.40 23.55 28.97
C SER A 778 -2.65 22.87 28.41
N LEU A 779 -2.55 22.14 27.28
CA LEU A 779 -3.66 21.39 26.68
C LEU A 779 -3.87 20.03 27.34
N CYS A 780 -2.81 19.38 27.84
CA CYS A 780 -2.91 18.09 28.54
C CYS A 780 -3.78 18.16 29.81
N GLY A 781 -3.86 19.33 30.46
CA GLY A 781 -4.72 19.55 31.62
C GLY A 781 -6.21 19.76 31.30
N GLU A 782 -6.59 19.83 30.03
CA GLU A 782 -7.97 20.08 29.61
C GLU A 782 -8.82 18.82 29.61
N LYS A 783 -9.97 18.86 30.30
CA LYS A 783 -10.92 17.74 30.35
C LYS A 783 -11.34 17.26 28.95
N LYS A 784 -11.60 18.18 28.03
CA LYS A 784 -12.01 17.85 26.65
C LYS A 784 -10.88 17.17 25.85
N THR A 785 -9.62 17.49 26.11
CA THR A 785 -8.47 16.78 25.57
C THR A 785 -8.44 15.32 26.06
N LEU A 786 -8.62 15.11 27.38
CA LEU A 786 -8.68 13.76 27.96
C LEU A 786 -9.83 12.92 27.36
N GLU A 787 -11.00 13.53 27.16
CA GLU A 787 -12.14 12.89 26.49
C GLU A 787 -11.81 12.45 25.05
N ARG A 788 -11.06 13.27 24.29
CA ARG A 788 -10.61 12.93 22.94
C ARG A 788 -9.60 11.77 22.95
N MET A 789 -8.60 11.83 23.83
CA MET A 789 -7.61 10.76 24.00
C MET A 789 -8.29 9.43 24.36
N GLN A 790 -9.20 9.46 25.34
CA GLN A 790 -9.95 8.28 25.76
C GLN A 790 -10.80 7.70 24.62
N GLY A 791 -11.47 8.55 23.86
CA GLY A 791 -12.27 8.15 22.70
C GLY A 791 -11.45 7.37 21.67
N LEU A 792 -10.23 7.82 21.37
CA LEU A 792 -9.32 7.13 20.46
C LEU A 792 -8.80 5.82 21.05
N LEU A 793 -8.39 5.81 22.31
CA LEU A 793 -7.88 4.62 23.00
C LEU A 793 -8.92 3.50 23.11
N ASN A 794 -10.20 3.85 23.22
CA ASN A 794 -11.31 2.91 23.20
C ASN A 794 -11.66 2.41 21.78
N GLY A 795 -10.86 2.73 20.76
CA GLY A 795 -11.04 2.32 19.36
C GLY A 795 -12.18 3.06 18.63
N GLY A 796 -12.66 4.18 19.19
CA GLY A 796 -13.64 5.06 18.60
C GLY A 796 -13.03 6.23 17.84
N LYS A 797 -13.89 7.11 17.30
CA LYS A 797 -13.46 8.42 16.84
C LYS A 797 -13.41 9.38 18.05
N PRO A 798 -12.40 10.25 18.13
CA PRO A 798 -12.38 11.30 19.15
C PRO A 798 -13.67 12.13 19.05
N PRO A 799 -14.30 12.49 20.20
CA PRO A 799 -15.47 13.38 20.17
C PRO A 799 -15.08 14.76 19.65
N ARG A 800 -15.97 15.41 18.93
CA ARG A 800 -15.86 16.82 18.58
C ARG A 800 -16.56 17.64 19.68
N ASN A 801 -15.84 17.86 20.77
CA ASN A 801 -16.34 18.50 21.97
C ASN A 801 -15.96 20.00 22.10
#